data_54005479ce0eb479f66078a2f0939464
#
_entry.id   54005479ce0eb479f66078a2f0939464
#
_cell.length_a   1.000
_cell.length_b   1.000
_cell.length_c   1.000
_cell.angle_alpha   90.00
_cell.angle_beta   90.00
_cell.angle_gamma   90.00
#
_symmetry.space_group_name_H-M   'P 1'
#
loop_
_entity.id
_entity.type
_entity.pdbx_description
1 polymer ?
#
loop_
_entity_poly.entity_id
_entity_poly.type
_entity_poly.pdbx_seq_one_letter_code
_entity_poly.pdbx_strand_id
1 'polypeptide(L)'
;MAIDNIDKKIQNPISPEPQDFDKGVIPVDINGFEITDDVEILEDGSAIVGDQAQDIQVDFNTNIAEVLDEKELGIISSDLMEKVENDKSSRKEWSETYRKGLDLLGFKYRDRTQPFQGASSVTHPMLAESVTQFQAQAYRELLPAGGPVNTQVIGKIDPAKEEQAQRVKEFMNYQITHVMEEYDPELDQMLFHLPLAGSAFKKVYYDDVLQRAVSKFVSADDLVVPYTATDLYSTERITHIVKMNDNEIRKQQVGGFYRDVDVQSLDNEDRITEKERQIEGIQDTGMEDEYTLFEMHVDLNIEGIDSDDGIKVPYIVTIDEGSTQVLSIYRNYKEDDPLKKKNKYFVHYKFLPGMGFYGFGLIHMLGGLSRTATAALRQLLDAGTLSNLPAGFKARGLRVKDDDTPLQPGEFRDVDAPGGSLRDGLMPLPYKEPSQTLFQLLGFVVEAGTRFATVADQKIGDAGGAGAPVGTTMAVMERGTRVMSAIHKRLHYAQKVEFNILSNIFKESLSPAYPYKPSGQQGFEMVKQQDFDDRIDVIPVSDPNIFSMSQRVTLAQTQLQLAQADPASHNMYEAYRRMYEALGVKDIVSILPTPQQPQPLDPGIENSKALMGQALRAFRGQNHMAHIDAHQAMMSSFLVKNNMQTLMLLESHVMEHIALQAREEVEEENREAIEQQSAQYGGQLPQEIQMQFQEIIEARTAEKIVEMTEEMIAEEQEFLESENADPLIELKQQEINLKAMDNERKKNYDEVRLGLDQAKLQQTADLTQDKIDSQEDIAQLRANVNLEKANTPRKEKIQKDVNFQD
;
A
#
# COMPACT_ATOMS: atom_id res chain seq x y z
N MET A 1 20.52 -29.07 -25.14
CA MET A 1 19.89 -29.82 -26.25
C MET A 1 18.46 -30.21 -25.93
N ALA A 2 17.62 -29.25 -25.54
CA ALA A 2 16.18 -29.46 -25.34
C ALA A 2 15.33 -28.20 -25.63
N ILE A 3 15.94 -27.14 -26.17
CA ILE A 3 15.28 -25.87 -26.51
C ILE A 3 15.05 -25.70 -28.01
N ASP A 4 15.74 -26.43 -28.84
CA ASP A 4 15.66 -26.32 -30.31
C ASP A 4 14.48 -27.02 -30.98
N ASN A 5 13.61 -27.69 -30.22
CA ASN A 5 12.46 -28.42 -30.80
C ASN A 5 11.11 -27.71 -30.63
N ILE A 6 11.03 -26.57 -29.99
CA ILE A 6 9.77 -25.82 -29.78
C ILE A 6 9.51 -24.86 -30.96
N ASP A 7 10.57 -24.28 -31.51
CA ASP A 7 10.41 -23.29 -32.61
C ASP A 7 10.02 -23.86 -33.98
N LYS A 8 10.12 -25.17 -34.16
CA LYS A 8 9.74 -25.81 -35.45
C LYS A 8 8.26 -26.18 -35.56
N LYS A 9 7.49 -26.08 -34.47
CA LYS A 9 6.03 -26.36 -34.51
C LYS A 9 5.16 -25.11 -34.69
N ILE A 10 5.76 -23.92 -34.68
CA ILE A 10 5.01 -22.65 -34.79
C ILE A 10 4.99 -22.13 -36.27
N GLN A 11 5.73 -22.71 -37.19
CA GLN A 11 5.89 -22.19 -38.56
C GLN A 11 4.98 -22.80 -39.63
N ASN A 12 4.02 -23.67 -39.29
CA ASN A 12 2.99 -24.08 -40.23
C ASN A 12 1.60 -23.95 -39.60
N PRO A 13 0.86 -22.86 -39.84
CA PRO A 13 -0.58 -22.87 -39.64
C PRO A 13 -1.21 -23.81 -40.70
N ILE A 14 -1.62 -24.99 -40.27
CA ILE A 14 -2.53 -25.83 -41.08
C ILE A 14 -3.85 -25.06 -41.06
N SER A 15 -4.16 -24.41 -42.15
CA SER A 15 -5.53 -23.98 -42.44
C SER A 15 -6.38 -25.24 -42.54
N PRO A 16 -7.41 -25.45 -41.74
CA PRO A 16 -8.36 -26.51 -42.00
C PRO A 16 -9.12 -26.10 -43.25
N GLU A 17 -9.05 -26.95 -44.31
CA GLU A 17 -10.02 -26.87 -45.39
C GLU A 17 -11.42 -27.00 -44.78
N PRO A 18 -12.41 -26.24 -45.25
CA PRO A 18 -13.78 -26.36 -44.78
C PRO A 18 -14.27 -27.78 -45.09
N GLN A 19 -14.42 -28.59 -44.06
CA GLN A 19 -15.19 -29.82 -44.18
C GLN A 19 -16.65 -29.45 -44.35
N ASP A 20 -17.19 -29.75 -45.50
CA ASP A 20 -18.65 -29.76 -45.71
C ASP A 20 -19.28 -30.71 -44.68
N PHE A 21 -19.89 -30.17 -43.67
CA PHE A 21 -20.78 -30.93 -42.81
C PHE A 21 -22.00 -31.31 -43.64
N ASP A 22 -22.09 -32.59 -43.98
CA ASP A 22 -23.28 -33.19 -44.56
C ASP A 22 -24.50 -32.83 -43.69
N LYS A 23 -25.39 -32.01 -44.24
CA LYS A 23 -26.68 -31.68 -43.60
C LYS A 23 -27.45 -33.00 -43.44
N GLY A 24 -27.58 -33.41 -42.17
CA GLY A 24 -28.27 -34.62 -41.81
C GLY A 24 -29.76 -34.52 -42.25
N VAL A 25 -30.17 -35.28 -43.25
CA VAL A 25 -31.56 -35.36 -43.67
C VAL A 25 -32.29 -36.34 -42.76
N ILE A 26 -33.24 -35.84 -41.97
CA ILE A 26 -34.14 -36.66 -41.13
C ILE A 26 -35.43 -36.85 -41.92
N PRO A 27 -35.85 -38.09 -42.21
CA PRO A 27 -37.17 -38.35 -42.85
C PRO A 27 -38.27 -38.04 -41.84
N VAL A 28 -39.15 -37.09 -42.17
CA VAL A 28 -40.31 -36.69 -41.34
C VAL A 28 -41.56 -37.28 -41.91
N ASP A 29 -42.37 -38.01 -41.11
CA ASP A 29 -43.66 -38.51 -41.44
C ASP A 29 -44.73 -37.39 -41.33
N ILE A 30 -45.27 -36.95 -42.47
CA ILE A 30 -46.05 -35.69 -42.66
C ILE A 30 -47.49 -35.76 -42.11
N ASN A 31 -47.91 -36.79 -41.43
CA ASN A 31 -49.25 -36.87 -40.90
C ASN A 31 -49.39 -36.36 -39.48
N GLY A 32 -49.46 -35.04 -39.31
CA GLY A 32 -49.93 -34.48 -38.05
C GLY A 32 -49.20 -33.31 -37.42
N PHE A 33 -48.32 -32.66 -38.12
CA PHE A 33 -47.60 -31.43 -37.56
C PHE A 33 -48.02 -30.17 -38.31
N GLU A 34 -48.35 -29.13 -37.61
CA GLU A 34 -48.48 -27.76 -38.17
C GLU A 34 -47.08 -27.32 -38.57
N ILE A 35 -46.87 -26.97 -39.86
CA ILE A 35 -45.64 -26.46 -40.43
C ILE A 35 -45.47 -25.02 -39.92
N THR A 36 -44.48 -24.77 -39.10
CA THR A 36 -44.01 -23.41 -38.80
C THR A 36 -43.09 -22.90 -39.92
N ASP A 37 -43.01 -21.59 -40.11
CA ASP A 37 -42.31 -20.91 -41.22
C ASP A 37 -40.81 -21.25 -41.37
N ASP A 38 -40.21 -22.05 -40.48
CA ASP A 38 -38.77 -22.38 -40.43
C ASP A 38 -38.40 -23.74 -41.09
N VAL A 39 -39.33 -24.37 -41.84
CA VAL A 39 -39.12 -25.68 -42.48
C VAL A 39 -39.23 -25.56 -44.01
N GLU A 40 -38.09 -25.62 -44.70
CA GLU A 40 -38.06 -25.71 -46.18
C GLU A 40 -38.17 -27.15 -46.60
N ILE A 41 -39.24 -27.51 -47.31
CA ILE A 41 -39.43 -28.87 -47.85
C ILE A 41 -38.84 -28.93 -49.27
N LEU A 42 -37.87 -29.81 -49.46
CA LEU A 42 -37.26 -30.03 -50.76
C LEU A 42 -38.16 -30.91 -51.66
N GLU A 43 -37.99 -30.82 -53.00
CA GLU A 43 -38.79 -31.54 -54.02
C GLU A 43 -38.74 -33.11 -53.89
N ASP A 44 -37.77 -33.62 -53.13
CA ASP A 44 -37.61 -35.05 -52.86
C ASP A 44 -38.36 -35.53 -51.57
N GLY A 45 -39.03 -34.61 -50.86
CA GLY A 45 -39.82 -34.91 -49.65
C GLY A 45 -39.01 -34.91 -48.39
N SER A 46 -37.74 -34.48 -48.39
CA SER A 46 -36.92 -34.20 -47.21
C SER A 46 -37.14 -32.75 -46.75
N ALA A 47 -37.08 -32.52 -45.48
CA ALA A 47 -37.20 -31.18 -44.89
C ALA A 47 -35.88 -30.74 -44.27
N ILE A 48 -35.46 -29.53 -44.62
CA ILE A 48 -34.33 -28.87 -43.92
C ILE A 48 -34.94 -28.01 -42.80
N VAL A 49 -34.70 -28.40 -41.56
CA VAL A 49 -34.95 -27.56 -40.39
C VAL A 49 -33.75 -26.61 -40.27
N GLY A 50 -33.99 -25.36 -40.56
CA GLY A 50 -32.97 -24.33 -40.30
C GLY A 50 -32.74 -24.23 -38.84
N ASP A 51 -31.60 -24.68 -38.34
CA ASP A 51 -31.11 -24.36 -37.03
C ASP A 51 -30.63 -22.90 -37.09
N GLN A 52 -31.60 -21.98 -37.09
CA GLN A 52 -31.28 -20.60 -36.79
C GLN A 52 -31.11 -20.56 -35.28
N ALA A 53 -29.88 -20.73 -34.80
CA ALA A 53 -29.48 -20.19 -33.51
C ALA A 53 -29.92 -18.72 -33.57
N GLN A 54 -31.04 -18.39 -32.98
CA GLN A 54 -31.44 -17.01 -32.81
C GLN A 54 -30.33 -16.39 -31.94
N ASP A 55 -29.54 -15.50 -32.54
CA ASP A 55 -28.69 -14.60 -31.77
C ASP A 55 -29.60 -13.86 -30.80
N ILE A 56 -29.70 -14.40 -29.59
CA ILE A 56 -30.43 -13.75 -28.50
C ILE A 56 -29.59 -12.53 -28.12
N GLN A 57 -29.94 -11.36 -28.68
CA GLN A 57 -29.29 -10.10 -28.27
C GLN A 57 -29.68 -9.83 -26.82
N VAL A 58 -28.87 -10.31 -25.89
CA VAL A 58 -29.00 -10.06 -24.46
C VAL A 58 -28.19 -8.80 -24.16
N ASP A 59 -28.85 -7.78 -23.55
CA ASP A 59 -28.16 -6.59 -23.07
C ASP A 59 -26.97 -6.99 -22.17
N PHE A 60 -25.87 -6.25 -22.27
CA PHE A 60 -24.61 -6.63 -21.63
C PHE A 60 -24.74 -6.86 -20.12
N ASN A 61 -25.52 -6.02 -19.43
CA ASN A 61 -25.69 -6.03 -17.97
C ASN A 61 -26.88 -6.90 -17.49
N THR A 62 -27.56 -7.61 -18.36
CA THR A 62 -28.72 -8.45 -17.98
C THR A 62 -28.26 -9.74 -17.32
N ASN A 63 -29.06 -10.22 -16.37
CA ASN A 63 -28.88 -11.56 -15.78
C ASN A 63 -29.19 -12.63 -16.84
N ILE A 64 -28.16 -13.25 -17.40
CA ILE A 64 -28.25 -14.27 -18.44
C ILE A 64 -29.08 -15.49 -17.96
N ALA A 65 -29.08 -15.76 -16.65
CA ALA A 65 -29.86 -16.86 -16.10
C ALA A 65 -31.39 -16.71 -16.28
N GLU A 66 -31.90 -15.51 -16.55
CA GLU A 66 -33.31 -15.29 -16.86
C GLU A 66 -33.69 -15.66 -18.29
N VAL A 67 -32.69 -15.74 -19.18
CA VAL A 67 -32.88 -15.97 -20.62
C VAL A 67 -32.66 -17.45 -20.96
N LEU A 68 -31.82 -18.17 -20.19
CA LEU A 68 -31.49 -19.56 -20.42
C LEU A 68 -32.62 -20.50 -19.98
N ASP A 69 -32.73 -21.65 -20.68
CA ASP A 69 -33.65 -22.72 -20.32
C ASP A 69 -33.25 -23.40 -19.01
N GLU A 70 -34.24 -23.85 -18.22
CA GLU A 70 -34.03 -24.59 -16.96
C GLU A 70 -33.15 -25.85 -17.14
N LYS A 71 -33.15 -26.47 -18.31
CA LYS A 71 -32.26 -27.61 -18.60
C LYS A 71 -30.81 -27.20 -18.68
N GLU A 72 -30.51 -26.09 -19.35
CA GLU A 72 -29.16 -25.55 -19.51
C GLU A 72 -28.64 -25.06 -18.16
N LEU A 73 -29.47 -24.33 -17.40
CA LEU A 73 -29.14 -23.93 -16.04
C LEU A 73 -28.86 -25.13 -15.14
N GLY A 74 -29.65 -26.21 -15.25
CA GLY A 74 -29.42 -27.46 -14.51
C GLY A 74 -28.10 -28.14 -14.86
N ILE A 75 -27.71 -28.12 -16.13
CA ILE A 75 -26.40 -28.67 -16.58
C ILE A 75 -25.25 -27.82 -16.01
N ILE A 76 -25.34 -26.49 -16.15
CA ILE A 76 -24.33 -25.56 -15.63
C ILE A 76 -24.20 -25.71 -14.11
N SER A 77 -25.32 -25.73 -13.39
CA SER A 77 -25.35 -25.89 -11.94
C SER A 77 -24.70 -27.19 -11.51
N SER A 78 -25.08 -28.33 -12.11
CA SER A 78 -24.54 -29.64 -11.77
C SER A 78 -23.04 -29.73 -11.99
N ASP A 79 -22.53 -29.23 -13.13
CA ASP A 79 -21.11 -29.21 -13.44
C ASP A 79 -20.31 -28.33 -12.47
N LEU A 80 -20.85 -27.16 -12.14
CA LEU A 80 -20.19 -26.22 -11.24
C LEU A 80 -20.22 -26.72 -9.78
N MET A 81 -21.31 -27.29 -9.32
CA MET A 81 -21.41 -27.89 -7.96
C MET A 81 -20.44 -29.06 -7.78
N GLU A 82 -20.31 -29.95 -8.79
CA GLU A 82 -19.32 -31.02 -8.75
C GLU A 82 -17.89 -30.47 -8.64
N LYS A 83 -17.58 -29.41 -9.39
CA LYS A 83 -16.27 -28.76 -9.36
C LYS A 83 -15.99 -28.10 -8.00
N VAL A 84 -16.98 -27.43 -7.39
CA VAL A 84 -16.84 -26.86 -6.04
C VAL A 84 -16.57 -27.92 -5.00
N GLU A 85 -17.30 -29.02 -5.03
CA GLU A 85 -17.09 -30.11 -4.08
C GLU A 85 -15.71 -30.75 -4.23
N ASN A 86 -15.24 -30.94 -5.47
CA ASN A 86 -13.89 -31.40 -5.74
C ASN A 86 -12.83 -30.41 -5.21
N ASP A 87 -13.02 -29.11 -5.37
CA ASP A 87 -12.12 -28.08 -4.89
C ASP A 87 -12.12 -28.02 -3.35
N LYS A 88 -13.28 -28.07 -2.69
CA LYS A 88 -13.41 -28.21 -1.22
C LYS A 88 -12.70 -29.47 -0.73
N SER A 89 -12.88 -30.60 -1.40
CA SER A 89 -12.23 -31.88 -1.04
C SER A 89 -10.71 -31.79 -1.17
N SER A 90 -10.20 -31.12 -2.18
CA SER A 90 -8.75 -30.98 -2.45
C SER A 90 -8.00 -30.31 -1.31
N ARG A 91 -8.63 -29.40 -0.56
CA ARG A 91 -8.04 -28.65 0.57
C ARG A 91 -8.43 -29.17 1.96
N LYS A 92 -9.08 -30.33 2.04
CA LYS A 92 -9.61 -30.88 3.31
C LYS A 92 -8.56 -31.00 4.41
N GLU A 93 -7.33 -31.42 4.10
CA GLU A 93 -6.24 -31.54 5.08
C GLU A 93 -5.81 -30.18 5.62
N TRP A 94 -5.78 -29.16 4.76
CA TRP A 94 -5.51 -27.79 5.17
C TRP A 94 -6.58 -27.27 6.14
N SER A 95 -7.88 -27.42 5.78
CA SER A 95 -9.01 -27.04 6.63
C SER A 95 -9.00 -27.73 7.99
N GLU A 96 -8.70 -29.05 8.02
CA GLU A 96 -8.58 -29.77 9.29
C GLU A 96 -7.41 -29.29 10.14
N THR A 97 -6.28 -28.95 9.52
CA THR A 97 -5.10 -28.42 10.23
C THR A 97 -5.41 -27.07 10.82
N TYR A 98 -6.05 -26.19 10.05
CA TYR A 98 -6.50 -24.87 10.49
C TYR A 98 -7.48 -24.98 11.66
N ARG A 99 -8.53 -25.79 11.54
CA ARG A 99 -9.53 -26.04 12.58
C ARG A 99 -8.91 -26.55 13.90
N LYS A 100 -7.98 -27.52 13.81
CA LYS A 100 -7.24 -28.01 14.98
C LYS A 100 -6.31 -26.95 15.56
N GLY A 101 -5.78 -26.07 14.73
CA GLY A 101 -4.92 -24.97 15.13
C GLY A 101 -5.66 -23.88 15.91
N LEU A 102 -6.91 -23.61 15.60
CA LEU A 102 -7.73 -22.63 16.31
C LEU A 102 -7.90 -22.97 17.80
N ASP A 103 -7.93 -24.26 18.18
CA ASP A 103 -7.95 -24.67 19.59
C ASP A 103 -6.71 -24.20 20.40
N LEU A 104 -5.59 -23.94 19.71
CA LEU A 104 -4.34 -23.50 20.33
C LEU A 104 -4.33 -22.02 20.70
N LEU A 105 -5.32 -21.24 20.27
CA LEU A 105 -5.52 -19.86 20.70
C LEU A 105 -5.86 -19.79 22.20
N GLY A 106 -6.58 -20.79 22.72
CA GLY A 106 -6.87 -20.89 24.14
C GLY A 106 -7.94 -19.92 24.65
N PHE A 107 -8.72 -19.29 23.77
CA PHE A 107 -9.76 -18.31 24.15
C PHE A 107 -11.00 -18.96 24.78
N LYS A 108 -11.23 -20.24 24.51
CA LYS A 108 -12.34 -20.97 25.09
C LYS A 108 -11.98 -21.63 26.42
N TYR A 109 -12.72 -21.32 27.47
CA TYR A 109 -12.64 -22.03 28.75
C TYR A 109 -13.31 -23.40 28.61
N ARG A 110 -12.59 -24.48 28.95
CA ARG A 110 -13.11 -25.85 28.89
C ARG A 110 -12.77 -26.59 30.18
N ASP A 111 -13.75 -27.18 30.82
CA ASP A 111 -13.48 -28.10 31.91
C ASP A 111 -12.95 -29.42 31.37
N ARG A 112 -11.91 -29.93 32.01
CA ARG A 112 -11.25 -31.16 31.64
C ARG A 112 -11.56 -32.27 32.66
N THR A 113 -12.08 -33.37 32.16
CA THR A 113 -12.43 -34.53 33.01
C THR A 113 -11.41 -35.65 32.90
N GLN A 114 -10.45 -35.56 31.99
CA GLN A 114 -9.40 -36.55 31.79
C GLN A 114 -8.02 -35.90 31.93
N PRO A 115 -7.03 -36.55 32.61
CA PRO A 115 -7.04 -37.92 33.18
C PRO A 115 -7.84 -38.07 34.49
N PHE A 116 -8.23 -36.99 35.13
CA PHE A 116 -9.11 -36.97 36.32
C PHE A 116 -9.99 -35.71 36.27
N GLN A 117 -11.09 -35.76 37.03
CA GLN A 117 -12.02 -34.63 37.11
C GLN A 117 -11.36 -33.42 37.78
N GLY A 118 -11.37 -32.27 37.12
CA GLY A 118 -10.66 -31.05 37.57
C GLY A 118 -9.19 -30.99 37.10
N ALA A 119 -8.80 -31.84 36.14
CA ALA A 119 -7.50 -31.71 35.48
C ALA A 119 -7.33 -30.37 34.78
N SER A 120 -6.11 -29.86 34.73
CA SER A 120 -5.82 -28.55 34.15
C SER A 120 -6.23 -28.42 32.68
N SER A 121 -7.02 -27.41 32.38
CA SER A 121 -7.47 -27.05 31.01
C SER A 121 -6.63 -25.93 30.36
N VAL A 122 -5.64 -25.42 31.08
CA VAL A 122 -4.79 -24.30 30.62
C VAL A 122 -4.21 -24.55 29.21
N THR A 123 -4.25 -23.54 28.36
CA THR A 123 -3.56 -23.51 27.06
C THR A 123 -2.43 -22.48 27.11
N HIS A 124 -1.26 -22.85 26.61
CA HIS A 124 -0.14 -21.92 26.56
C HIS A 124 -0.40 -20.83 25.51
N PRO A 125 -0.35 -19.53 25.82
CA PRO A 125 -0.82 -18.45 24.95
C PRO A 125 0.15 -18.11 23.79
N MET A 126 1.16 -18.91 23.53
CA MET A 126 2.22 -18.64 22.53
C MET A 126 1.67 -18.24 21.16
N LEU A 127 0.65 -18.94 20.67
CA LEU A 127 0.06 -18.66 19.37
C LEU A 127 -0.74 -17.35 19.40
N ALA A 128 -1.58 -17.16 20.42
CA ALA A 128 -2.41 -15.97 20.58
C ALA A 128 -1.53 -14.71 20.71
N GLU A 129 -0.47 -14.77 21.51
CA GLU A 129 0.49 -13.67 21.68
C GLU A 129 1.15 -13.30 20.35
N SER A 130 1.62 -14.32 19.60
CA SER A 130 2.28 -14.08 18.31
C SER A 130 1.35 -13.45 17.26
N VAL A 131 0.09 -13.88 17.23
CA VAL A 131 -0.95 -13.32 16.34
C VAL A 131 -1.25 -11.87 16.69
N THR A 132 -1.48 -11.59 17.99
CA THR A 132 -1.83 -10.24 18.46
C THR A 132 -0.68 -9.24 18.25
N GLN A 133 0.56 -9.68 18.48
CA GLN A 133 1.73 -8.84 18.21
C GLN A 133 1.86 -8.50 16.74
N PHE A 134 1.69 -9.49 15.86
CA PHE A 134 1.71 -9.25 14.41
C PHE A 134 0.60 -8.29 13.98
N GLN A 135 -0.66 -8.52 14.43
CA GLN A 135 -1.80 -7.68 14.13
C GLN A 135 -1.53 -6.22 14.52
N ALA A 136 -1.12 -6.00 15.78
CA ALA A 136 -0.86 -4.66 16.30
C ALA A 136 0.24 -3.91 15.54
N GLN A 137 1.27 -4.62 15.08
CA GLN A 137 2.34 -4.04 14.29
C GLN A 137 1.89 -3.75 12.86
N ALA A 138 1.31 -4.74 12.17
CA ALA A 138 0.90 -4.62 10.78
C ALA A 138 -0.19 -3.56 10.57
N TYR A 139 -1.16 -3.48 11.50
CA TYR A 139 -2.24 -2.50 11.45
C TYR A 139 -1.71 -1.06 11.42
N ARG A 140 -0.76 -0.73 12.30
CA ARG A 140 -0.16 0.62 12.35
C ARG A 140 0.64 0.98 11.10
N GLU A 141 1.19 0.01 10.41
CA GLU A 141 1.97 0.22 9.20
C GLU A 141 1.11 0.32 7.95
N LEU A 142 0.09 -0.53 7.83
CA LEU A 142 -0.77 -0.58 6.64
C LEU A 142 -1.83 0.53 6.64
N LEU A 143 -2.23 1.04 7.81
CA LEU A 143 -3.18 2.13 7.95
C LEU A 143 -2.58 3.28 8.79
N PRO A 144 -1.64 4.06 8.24
CA PRO A 144 -1.09 5.21 8.93
C PRO A 144 -2.12 6.35 9.06
N ALA A 145 -1.95 7.21 10.06
CA ALA A 145 -2.90 8.29 10.39
C ALA A 145 -3.12 9.31 9.26
N GLY A 146 -2.18 9.45 8.32
CA GLY A 146 -2.30 10.31 7.15
C GLY A 146 -2.97 9.67 5.93
N GLY A 147 -3.48 8.44 6.10
CA GLY A 147 -4.04 7.61 5.05
C GLY A 147 -3.01 6.67 4.39
N PRO A 148 -3.47 5.52 3.88
CA PRO A 148 -2.59 4.46 3.40
C PRO A 148 -2.11 4.65 1.95
N VAL A 149 -2.68 5.60 1.18
CA VAL A 149 -2.43 5.77 -0.25
C VAL A 149 -1.39 6.84 -0.52
N ASN A 150 -0.45 6.53 -1.39
CA ASN A 150 0.45 7.46 -2.05
C ASN A 150 0.36 7.29 -3.57
N THR A 151 0.78 8.30 -4.32
CA THR A 151 0.76 8.28 -5.79
C THR A 151 2.14 8.54 -6.35
N GLN A 152 2.44 7.93 -7.49
CA GLN A 152 3.68 8.14 -8.22
C GLN A 152 3.37 8.38 -9.69
N VAL A 153 3.91 9.46 -10.26
CA VAL A 153 3.79 9.76 -11.68
C VAL A 153 4.76 8.89 -12.49
N ILE A 154 4.24 8.19 -13.49
CA ILE A 154 5.02 7.36 -14.41
C ILE A 154 5.40 8.19 -15.62
N GLY A 155 6.71 8.23 -15.95
CA GLY A 155 7.24 8.93 -17.11
C GLY A 155 7.74 10.33 -16.82
N LYS A 156 7.54 11.26 -17.77
CA LYS A 156 8.04 12.64 -17.65
C LYS A 156 7.22 13.41 -16.61
N ILE A 157 7.90 13.98 -15.63
CA ILE A 157 7.28 14.77 -14.57
C ILE A 157 6.89 16.13 -15.14
N ASP A 158 5.60 16.45 -15.01
CA ASP A 158 5.02 17.75 -15.37
C ASP A 158 4.29 18.28 -14.12
N PRO A 159 4.43 19.57 -13.73
CA PRO A 159 3.73 20.13 -12.59
C PRO A 159 2.22 19.86 -12.58
N ALA A 160 1.56 19.90 -13.75
CA ALA A 160 0.14 19.60 -13.86
C ALA A 160 -0.18 18.13 -13.51
N LYS A 161 0.75 17.19 -13.81
CA LYS A 161 0.61 15.78 -13.45
C LYS A 161 0.90 15.52 -11.97
N GLU A 162 1.79 16.27 -11.35
CA GLU A 162 2.00 16.21 -9.91
C GLU A 162 0.77 16.68 -9.12
N GLU A 163 0.15 17.78 -9.54
CA GLU A 163 -1.10 18.26 -8.94
C GLU A 163 -2.23 17.24 -9.11
N GLN A 164 -2.35 16.62 -10.29
CA GLN A 164 -3.31 15.56 -10.57
C GLN A 164 -3.07 14.35 -9.64
N ALA A 165 -1.83 13.90 -9.53
CA ALA A 165 -1.46 12.78 -8.64
C ALA A 165 -1.76 13.11 -7.17
N GLN A 166 -1.54 14.35 -6.75
CA GLN A 166 -1.87 14.80 -5.39
C GLN A 166 -3.39 14.78 -5.15
N ARG A 167 -4.21 15.25 -6.11
CA ARG A 167 -5.69 15.18 -6.00
C ARG A 167 -6.18 13.74 -5.86
N VAL A 168 -5.65 12.82 -6.70
CA VAL A 168 -5.99 11.38 -6.61
C VAL A 168 -5.61 10.80 -5.25
N LYS A 169 -4.40 11.10 -4.76
CA LYS A 169 -3.94 10.67 -3.44
C LYS A 169 -4.87 11.13 -2.32
N GLU A 170 -5.19 12.42 -2.28
CA GLU A 170 -6.04 13.00 -1.24
C GLU A 170 -7.46 12.45 -1.31
N PHE A 171 -8.02 12.34 -2.51
CA PHE A 171 -9.34 11.75 -2.70
C PHE A 171 -9.39 10.28 -2.26
N MET A 172 -8.45 9.44 -2.68
CA MET A 172 -8.44 8.03 -2.30
C MET A 172 -8.25 7.85 -0.78
N ASN A 173 -7.38 8.65 -0.17
CA ASN A 173 -7.23 8.63 1.28
C ASN A 173 -8.53 9.06 1.99
N TYR A 174 -9.21 10.08 1.49
CA TYR A 174 -10.51 10.50 2.03
C TYR A 174 -11.55 9.39 1.90
N GLN A 175 -11.64 8.74 0.74
CA GLN A 175 -12.56 7.62 0.53
C GLN A 175 -12.31 6.48 1.52
N ILE A 176 -11.06 6.03 1.64
CA ILE A 176 -10.69 4.89 2.48
C ILE A 176 -10.85 5.18 3.98
N THR A 177 -10.53 6.42 4.42
CA THR A 177 -10.52 6.73 5.86
C THR A 177 -11.81 7.34 6.39
N HIS A 178 -12.69 7.88 5.52
CA HIS A 178 -13.89 8.60 5.96
C HIS A 178 -15.19 8.09 5.33
N VAL A 179 -15.15 7.57 4.10
CA VAL A 179 -16.36 7.15 3.39
C VAL A 179 -16.56 5.63 3.48
N MET A 180 -15.47 4.87 3.37
CA MET A 180 -15.49 3.40 3.51
C MET A 180 -15.38 3.03 4.98
N GLU A 181 -16.48 3.14 5.72
CA GLU A 181 -16.53 2.89 7.17
C GLU A 181 -16.09 1.47 7.55
N GLU A 182 -16.30 0.51 6.64
CA GLU A 182 -15.92 -0.89 6.81
C GLU A 182 -14.41 -1.13 6.65
N TYR A 183 -13.68 -0.24 5.98
CA TYR A 183 -12.28 -0.52 5.60
C TYR A 183 -11.38 -0.81 6.79
N ASP A 184 -11.51 -0.02 7.85
CA ASP A 184 -10.72 -0.13 9.07
C ASP A 184 -11.02 -1.44 9.85
N PRO A 185 -12.26 -1.75 10.26
CA PRO A 185 -12.56 -2.99 10.97
C PRO A 185 -12.29 -4.24 10.13
N GLU A 186 -12.56 -4.22 8.82
CA GLU A 186 -12.28 -5.34 7.92
C GLU A 186 -10.77 -5.58 7.75
N LEU A 187 -9.96 -4.52 7.74
CA LEU A 187 -8.50 -4.64 7.72
C LEU A 187 -7.98 -5.23 9.03
N ASP A 188 -8.49 -4.78 10.17
CA ASP A 188 -8.08 -5.27 11.49
C ASP A 188 -8.42 -6.76 11.65
N GLN A 189 -9.63 -7.17 11.26
CA GLN A 189 -10.06 -8.56 11.24
C GLN A 189 -9.19 -9.41 10.31
N MET A 190 -8.93 -8.93 9.10
CA MET A 190 -8.03 -9.60 8.15
C MET A 190 -6.64 -9.81 8.75
N LEU A 191 -6.08 -8.83 9.45
CA LEU A 191 -4.75 -8.92 10.05
C LEU A 191 -4.69 -9.87 11.24
N PHE A 192 -5.82 -10.20 11.87
CA PHE A 192 -5.92 -11.26 12.85
C PHE A 192 -5.94 -12.65 12.21
N HIS A 193 -6.75 -12.85 11.16
CA HIS A 193 -6.91 -14.13 10.48
C HIS A 193 -5.71 -14.50 9.60
N LEU A 194 -5.07 -13.52 8.95
CA LEU A 194 -3.95 -13.73 8.04
C LEU A 194 -2.77 -14.51 8.66
N PRO A 195 -2.24 -14.16 9.83
CA PRO A 195 -1.15 -14.93 10.44
C PRO A 195 -1.59 -16.32 10.91
N LEU A 196 -2.86 -16.54 11.19
CA LEU A 196 -3.39 -17.83 11.58
C LEU A 196 -3.43 -18.81 10.41
N ALA A 197 -4.19 -18.46 9.38
CA ALA A 197 -4.43 -19.28 8.20
C ALA A 197 -3.26 -19.29 7.20
N GLY A 198 -2.48 -18.19 7.16
CA GLY A 198 -1.42 -17.96 6.18
C GLY A 198 -1.86 -17.29 4.89
N SER A 199 -3.17 -17.24 4.66
CA SER A 199 -3.83 -16.54 3.56
C SER A 199 -5.06 -15.82 4.08
N ALA A 200 -5.33 -14.66 3.50
CA ALA A 200 -6.56 -13.91 3.68
C ALA A 200 -6.87 -13.21 2.35
N PHE A 201 -8.11 -12.89 2.14
CA PHE A 201 -8.53 -12.24 0.90
C PHE A 201 -9.32 -10.99 1.21
N LYS A 202 -9.34 -10.06 0.26
CA LYS A 202 -10.30 -8.96 0.23
C LYS A 202 -11.05 -8.98 -1.08
N LYS A 203 -12.37 -8.77 -1.01
CA LYS A 203 -13.22 -8.55 -2.15
C LYS A 203 -13.47 -7.06 -2.30
N VAL A 204 -13.09 -6.51 -3.45
CA VAL A 204 -13.18 -5.08 -3.75
C VAL A 204 -14.14 -4.88 -4.91
N TYR A 205 -15.21 -4.15 -4.68
CA TYR A 205 -16.27 -3.92 -5.67
C TYR A 205 -16.99 -2.60 -5.43
N TYR A 206 -17.79 -2.18 -6.39
CA TYR A 206 -18.73 -1.07 -6.22
C TYR A 206 -20.05 -1.63 -5.73
N ASP A 207 -20.60 -1.05 -4.68
CA ASP A 207 -21.89 -1.45 -4.12
C ASP A 207 -22.96 -0.45 -4.59
N ASP A 208 -23.88 -0.92 -5.43
CA ASP A 208 -24.95 -0.08 -5.99
C ASP A 208 -25.99 0.35 -4.97
N VAL A 209 -26.13 -0.36 -3.87
CA VAL A 209 -27.04 0.01 -2.78
C VAL A 209 -26.43 1.12 -1.95
N LEU A 210 -25.13 0.99 -1.62
CA LEU A 210 -24.38 1.98 -0.85
C LEU A 210 -23.85 3.13 -1.71
N GLN A 211 -23.90 3.01 -3.04
CA GLN A 211 -23.41 3.98 -4.03
C GLN A 211 -21.94 4.38 -3.78
N ARG A 212 -21.11 3.41 -3.37
CA ARG A 212 -19.69 3.61 -3.11
C ARG A 212 -18.87 2.34 -3.30
N ALA A 213 -17.55 2.50 -3.44
CA ALA A 213 -16.64 1.37 -3.40
C ALA A 213 -16.60 0.74 -2.01
N VAL A 214 -16.44 -0.57 -1.96
CA VAL A 214 -16.40 -1.40 -0.75
C VAL A 214 -15.23 -2.36 -0.82
N SER A 215 -14.55 -2.58 0.31
CA SER A 215 -13.45 -3.55 0.44
C SER A 215 -13.69 -4.41 1.68
N LYS A 216 -14.22 -5.61 1.47
CA LYS A 216 -14.57 -6.56 2.54
C LYS A 216 -13.52 -7.66 2.69
N PHE A 217 -13.29 -8.07 3.92
CA PHE A 217 -12.48 -9.23 4.24
C PHE A 217 -13.22 -10.52 3.85
N VAL A 218 -12.48 -11.45 3.28
CA VAL A 218 -12.95 -12.81 2.97
C VAL A 218 -11.96 -13.78 3.58
N SER A 219 -12.46 -14.71 4.41
CA SER A 219 -11.61 -15.67 5.08
C SER A 219 -10.98 -16.65 4.08
N ALA A 220 -9.89 -17.29 4.47
CA ALA A 220 -9.28 -18.31 3.61
C ALA A 220 -10.17 -19.53 3.42
N ASP A 221 -11.15 -19.71 4.30
CA ASP A 221 -12.11 -20.80 4.22
C ASP A 221 -13.24 -20.52 3.23
N ASP A 222 -13.65 -19.27 3.14
CA ASP A 222 -14.75 -18.84 2.27
C ASP A 222 -14.32 -18.62 0.81
N LEU A 223 -13.02 -18.66 0.51
CA LEU A 223 -12.54 -18.58 -0.87
C LEU A 223 -11.90 -19.89 -1.31
N VAL A 224 -12.53 -20.56 -2.24
CA VAL A 224 -12.15 -21.87 -2.77
C VAL A 224 -11.64 -21.75 -4.19
N VAL A 225 -10.53 -22.43 -4.49
CA VAL A 225 -9.93 -22.45 -5.83
C VAL A 225 -9.56 -23.86 -6.23
N PRO A 226 -9.42 -24.17 -7.53
CA PRO A 226 -8.97 -25.47 -8.00
C PRO A 226 -7.59 -25.84 -7.46
N TYR A 227 -7.34 -27.15 -7.30
CA TYR A 227 -6.04 -27.66 -6.88
C TYR A 227 -4.87 -27.17 -7.76
N THR A 228 -5.12 -26.95 -9.04
CA THR A 228 -4.13 -26.49 -10.02
C THR A 228 -3.85 -24.98 -9.94
N ALA A 229 -4.61 -24.22 -9.14
CA ALA A 229 -4.44 -22.78 -9.03
C ALA A 229 -3.08 -22.40 -8.43
N THR A 230 -2.42 -21.41 -9.05
CA THR A 230 -1.18 -20.78 -8.55
C THR A 230 -1.42 -19.37 -8.06
N ASP A 231 -2.31 -18.65 -8.75
CA ASP A 231 -2.71 -17.27 -8.42
C ASP A 231 -4.18 -17.04 -8.79
N LEU A 232 -4.74 -15.89 -8.35
CA LEU A 232 -6.13 -15.51 -8.64
C LEU A 232 -6.38 -15.07 -10.09
N TYR A 233 -5.32 -14.77 -10.84
CA TYR A 233 -5.48 -14.17 -12.16
C TYR A 233 -5.49 -15.21 -13.28
N SER A 234 -4.73 -16.28 -13.09
CA SER A 234 -4.59 -17.37 -14.06
C SER A 234 -5.52 -18.57 -13.79
N THR A 235 -6.22 -18.58 -12.65
CA THR A 235 -7.12 -19.68 -12.31
C THR A 235 -8.40 -19.63 -13.13
N GLU A 236 -8.86 -20.80 -13.58
CA GLU A 236 -10.12 -20.93 -14.33
C GLU A 236 -11.34 -20.56 -13.47
N ARG A 237 -11.24 -20.80 -12.15
CA ARG A 237 -12.39 -20.71 -11.26
C ARG A 237 -11.98 -20.18 -9.88
N ILE A 238 -12.79 -19.28 -9.35
CA ILE A 238 -12.72 -18.80 -7.97
C ILE A 238 -14.13 -18.91 -7.41
N THR A 239 -14.33 -19.65 -6.35
CA THR A 239 -15.62 -19.77 -5.65
C THR A 239 -15.54 -19.01 -4.34
N HIS A 240 -16.39 -18.03 -4.17
CA HIS A 240 -16.60 -17.30 -2.93
C HIS A 240 -17.87 -17.82 -2.26
N ILE A 241 -17.74 -18.32 -1.05
CA ILE A 241 -18.84 -18.80 -0.22
C ILE A 241 -19.44 -17.59 0.50
N VAL A 242 -20.67 -17.24 0.17
CA VAL A 242 -21.37 -16.07 0.72
C VAL A 242 -22.55 -16.55 1.54
N LYS A 243 -22.66 -16.06 2.76
CA LYS A 243 -23.81 -16.35 3.62
C LYS A 243 -24.73 -15.14 3.62
N MET A 244 -26.02 -15.37 3.39
CA MET A 244 -27.04 -14.32 3.34
C MET A 244 -28.25 -14.72 4.14
N ASN A 245 -28.94 -13.74 4.73
CA ASN A 245 -30.24 -13.97 5.32
C ASN A 245 -31.36 -13.85 4.28
N ASP A 246 -32.56 -14.36 4.61
CA ASP A 246 -33.73 -14.36 3.74
C ASP A 246 -34.06 -12.95 3.17
N ASN A 247 -34.02 -11.93 4.01
CA ASN A 247 -34.31 -10.56 3.61
C ASN A 247 -33.30 -9.98 2.62
N GLU A 248 -32.02 -10.35 2.74
CA GLU A 248 -30.97 -9.92 1.81
C GLU A 248 -31.16 -10.56 0.44
N ILE A 249 -31.42 -11.87 0.41
CA ILE A 249 -31.73 -12.58 -0.83
C ILE A 249 -32.96 -11.98 -1.50
N ARG A 250 -34.04 -11.76 -0.71
CA ARG A 250 -35.28 -11.18 -1.24
C ARG A 250 -35.10 -9.78 -1.81
N LYS A 251 -34.24 -8.95 -1.20
CA LYS A 251 -33.90 -7.64 -1.77
C LYS A 251 -33.17 -7.78 -3.12
N GLN A 252 -32.30 -8.74 -3.28
CA GLN A 252 -31.59 -8.99 -4.53
C GLN A 252 -32.53 -9.54 -5.61
N GLN A 253 -33.51 -10.39 -5.24
CA GLN A 253 -34.53 -10.88 -6.15
C GLN A 253 -35.48 -9.75 -6.61
N VAL A 254 -35.97 -8.93 -5.68
CA VAL A 254 -36.83 -7.79 -6.02
C VAL A 254 -36.10 -6.73 -6.84
N GLY A 255 -34.78 -6.56 -6.58
CA GLY A 255 -33.92 -5.68 -7.37
C GLY A 255 -33.56 -6.20 -8.76
N GLY A 256 -33.96 -7.43 -9.13
CA GLY A 256 -33.65 -8.05 -10.42
C GLY A 256 -32.20 -8.49 -10.56
N PHE A 257 -31.43 -8.51 -9.46
CA PHE A 257 -30.08 -9.03 -9.47
C PHE A 257 -30.05 -10.55 -9.41
N TYR A 258 -30.94 -11.17 -8.61
CA TYR A 258 -31.16 -12.60 -8.59
C TYR A 258 -32.52 -12.96 -9.19
N ARG A 259 -32.59 -14.13 -9.79
CA ARG A 259 -33.87 -14.73 -10.23
C ARG A 259 -34.82 -14.94 -9.04
N ASP A 260 -36.09 -14.75 -9.24
CA ASP A 260 -37.14 -15.01 -8.23
C ASP A 260 -37.43 -16.52 -8.17
N VAL A 261 -36.59 -17.26 -7.50
CA VAL A 261 -36.65 -18.72 -7.29
C VAL A 261 -36.59 -19.05 -5.80
N ASP A 262 -37.15 -20.18 -5.40
CA ASP A 262 -37.10 -20.63 -4.02
C ASP A 262 -35.67 -21.14 -3.67
N VAL A 263 -35.09 -20.60 -2.62
CA VAL A 263 -33.82 -21.01 -2.05
C VAL A 263 -34.03 -21.88 -0.83
N GLN A 264 -33.05 -22.73 -0.50
CA GLN A 264 -33.14 -23.64 0.64
C GLN A 264 -31.97 -23.45 1.59
N SER A 265 -32.26 -23.24 2.86
CA SER A 265 -31.26 -23.30 3.91
C SER A 265 -30.86 -24.76 4.20
N LEU A 266 -29.57 -25.00 4.33
CA LEU A 266 -29.02 -26.30 4.76
C LEU A 266 -28.54 -26.18 6.21
N ASP A 267 -28.96 -27.08 7.07
CA ASP A 267 -28.47 -27.24 8.45
C ASP A 267 -26.99 -27.73 8.52
N ASN A 268 -26.23 -27.52 7.45
CA ASN A 268 -24.87 -28.06 7.32
C ASN A 268 -23.82 -26.94 7.42
N GLU A 269 -23.58 -26.47 8.65
CA GLU A 269 -22.49 -25.52 8.90
C GLU A 269 -21.13 -26.12 8.54
N ASP A 270 -20.27 -25.28 7.92
CA ASP A 270 -18.89 -25.64 7.74
C ASP A 270 -18.20 -25.81 9.11
N ARG A 271 -17.40 -26.88 9.21
CA ARG A 271 -16.72 -27.27 10.46
C ARG A 271 -15.78 -26.20 11.01
N ILE A 272 -15.29 -25.28 10.17
CA ILE A 272 -14.45 -24.16 10.62
C ILE A 272 -15.32 -23.07 11.22
N THR A 273 -16.38 -22.66 10.55
CA THR A 273 -17.35 -21.70 11.08
C THR A 273 -17.96 -22.15 12.41
N GLU A 274 -18.37 -23.41 12.50
CA GLU A 274 -18.80 -24.02 13.75
C GLU A 274 -17.73 -23.90 14.85
N LYS A 275 -16.46 -24.10 14.48
CA LYS A 275 -15.35 -24.02 15.42
C LYS A 275 -15.10 -22.59 15.91
N GLU A 276 -15.17 -21.63 15.03
CA GLU A 276 -15.01 -20.21 15.34
C GLU A 276 -16.15 -19.73 16.27
N ARG A 277 -17.41 -20.02 15.95
CA ARG A 277 -18.56 -19.76 16.82
C ARG A 277 -18.42 -20.41 18.19
N GLN A 278 -17.91 -21.66 18.25
CA GLN A 278 -17.61 -22.33 19.52
C GLN A 278 -16.53 -21.62 20.35
N ILE A 279 -15.52 -21.03 19.72
CA ILE A 279 -14.46 -20.28 20.40
C ILE A 279 -15.00 -18.96 20.92
N GLU A 280 -15.82 -18.26 20.15
CA GLU A 280 -16.50 -17.02 20.52
C GLU A 280 -17.59 -17.24 21.58
N GLY A 281 -18.04 -18.47 21.78
CA GLY A 281 -19.10 -18.81 22.73
C GLY A 281 -20.51 -18.56 22.20
N ILE A 282 -20.63 -18.35 20.88
CA ILE A 282 -21.90 -18.16 20.18
C ILE A 282 -22.48 -19.54 19.88
N GLN A 283 -23.75 -19.71 20.14
CA GLN A 283 -24.49 -20.95 19.83
C GLN A 283 -25.56 -20.62 18.80
N ASP A 284 -25.66 -21.45 17.78
CA ASP A 284 -26.78 -21.39 16.87
C ASP A 284 -28.06 -21.76 17.61
N THR A 285 -29.05 -20.89 17.54
CA THR A 285 -30.35 -21.12 18.16
C THR A 285 -31.37 -21.74 17.19
N GLY A 286 -31.00 -21.90 15.91
CA GLY A 286 -31.86 -22.40 14.85
C GLY A 286 -33.11 -21.55 14.60
N MET A 287 -33.07 -20.25 14.96
CA MET A 287 -34.20 -19.32 14.79
C MET A 287 -34.10 -18.44 13.53
N GLU A 288 -32.91 -18.37 12.94
CA GLU A 288 -32.67 -17.58 11.74
C GLU A 288 -32.15 -18.49 10.63
N ASP A 289 -32.80 -18.47 9.48
CA ASP A 289 -32.37 -19.20 8.30
C ASP A 289 -31.21 -18.45 7.67
N GLU A 290 -30.03 -19.08 7.60
CA GLU A 290 -28.87 -18.61 6.89
C GLU A 290 -28.71 -19.44 5.61
N TYR A 291 -28.65 -18.77 4.47
CA TYR A 291 -28.51 -19.40 3.16
C TYR A 291 -27.07 -19.30 2.68
N THR A 292 -26.52 -20.37 2.19
CA THR A 292 -25.15 -20.43 1.65
C THR A 292 -25.20 -20.36 0.13
N LEU A 293 -24.60 -19.31 -0.42
CA LEU A 293 -24.52 -19.08 -1.86
C LEU A 293 -23.07 -19.26 -2.33
N PHE A 294 -22.89 -19.89 -3.49
CA PHE A 294 -21.62 -19.98 -4.18
C PHE A 294 -21.54 -18.95 -5.30
N GLU A 295 -20.83 -17.85 -5.06
CA GLU A 295 -20.49 -16.88 -6.09
C GLU A 295 -19.21 -17.35 -6.81
N MET A 296 -19.37 -17.78 -8.03
CA MET A 296 -18.31 -18.43 -8.81
C MET A 296 -17.87 -17.53 -9.95
N HIS A 297 -16.61 -17.09 -9.92
CA HIS A 297 -15.95 -16.42 -11.03
C HIS A 297 -15.31 -17.49 -11.90
N VAL A 298 -15.91 -17.80 -13.03
CA VAL A 298 -15.58 -18.99 -13.85
C VAL A 298 -15.58 -18.67 -15.33
N ASP A 299 -14.73 -19.35 -16.09
CA ASP A 299 -14.71 -19.26 -17.53
C ASP A 299 -15.65 -20.35 -18.09
N LEU A 300 -16.75 -19.93 -18.73
CA LEU A 300 -17.78 -20.79 -19.33
C LEU A 300 -17.93 -20.48 -20.82
N ASN A 301 -18.40 -21.51 -21.57
CA ASN A 301 -18.93 -21.33 -22.90
C ASN A 301 -20.46 -21.52 -22.82
N ILE A 302 -21.21 -20.44 -23.08
CA ILE A 302 -22.67 -20.47 -23.16
C ILE A 302 -23.02 -20.31 -24.64
N GLU A 303 -23.57 -21.37 -25.21
CA GLU A 303 -23.91 -21.40 -26.65
C GLU A 303 -24.91 -20.29 -27.02
N GLY A 304 -24.63 -19.59 -28.12
CA GLY A 304 -25.55 -18.57 -28.66
C GLY A 304 -25.57 -17.22 -27.92
N ILE A 305 -24.69 -16.96 -26.93
CA ILE A 305 -24.69 -15.68 -26.19
C ILE A 305 -23.44 -14.84 -26.46
N ASP A 306 -22.23 -15.36 -26.22
CA ASP A 306 -21.04 -14.51 -26.29
C ASP A 306 -19.88 -15.08 -27.15
N SER A 307 -19.95 -16.33 -27.59
CA SER A 307 -18.89 -16.95 -28.42
C SER A 307 -19.41 -18.13 -29.21
N ASP A 308 -19.34 -18.04 -30.56
CA ASP A 308 -19.68 -19.13 -31.45
C ASP A 308 -18.52 -20.12 -31.65
N ASP A 309 -17.29 -19.70 -31.26
CA ASP A 309 -16.06 -20.45 -31.52
C ASP A 309 -15.74 -21.51 -30.41
N GLY A 310 -16.65 -21.73 -29.46
CA GLY A 310 -16.41 -22.62 -28.29
C GLY A 310 -15.36 -22.14 -27.32
N ILE A 311 -14.98 -20.86 -27.39
CA ILE A 311 -14.05 -20.22 -26.45
C ILE A 311 -14.79 -19.89 -25.15
N LYS A 312 -14.22 -20.29 -24.02
CA LYS A 312 -14.74 -19.95 -22.71
C LYS A 312 -14.46 -18.47 -22.41
N VAL A 313 -15.48 -17.75 -21.98
CA VAL A 313 -15.39 -16.37 -21.52
C VAL A 313 -15.72 -16.24 -20.02
N PRO A 314 -15.19 -15.22 -19.33
CA PRO A 314 -15.37 -15.10 -17.88
C PRO A 314 -16.78 -14.63 -17.50
N TYR A 315 -17.42 -15.38 -16.58
CA TYR A 315 -18.70 -15.08 -15.97
C TYR A 315 -18.63 -15.09 -14.45
N ILE A 316 -19.62 -14.48 -13.80
CA ILE A 316 -19.92 -14.63 -12.38
C ILE A 316 -21.26 -15.37 -12.30
N VAL A 317 -21.21 -16.58 -11.74
CA VAL A 317 -22.39 -17.43 -11.54
C VAL A 317 -22.66 -17.56 -10.06
N THR A 318 -23.88 -17.26 -9.63
CA THR A 318 -24.31 -17.45 -8.25
C THR A 318 -25.29 -18.63 -8.17
N ILE A 319 -24.97 -19.60 -7.29
CA ILE A 319 -25.75 -20.82 -7.11
C ILE A 319 -26.07 -20.94 -5.62
N ASP A 320 -27.30 -21.29 -5.28
CA ASP A 320 -27.70 -21.66 -3.92
C ASP A 320 -27.24 -23.09 -3.60
N GLU A 321 -26.51 -23.28 -2.48
CA GLU A 321 -26.03 -24.60 -2.08
C GLU A 321 -27.18 -25.59 -1.78
N GLY A 322 -28.28 -25.10 -1.19
CA GLY A 322 -29.39 -25.93 -0.75
C GLY A 322 -30.28 -26.43 -1.87
N SER A 323 -30.74 -25.54 -2.73
CA SER A 323 -31.61 -25.90 -3.85
C SER A 323 -30.85 -26.27 -5.13
N THR A 324 -29.53 -25.98 -5.18
CA THR A 324 -28.67 -26.10 -6.38
C THR A 324 -29.16 -25.26 -7.58
N GLN A 325 -30.00 -24.26 -7.34
CA GLN A 325 -30.53 -23.40 -8.39
C GLN A 325 -29.55 -22.25 -8.70
N VAL A 326 -29.45 -21.92 -9.98
CA VAL A 326 -28.70 -20.76 -10.43
C VAL A 326 -29.53 -19.51 -10.20
N LEU A 327 -29.01 -18.58 -9.42
CA LEU A 327 -29.65 -17.30 -9.10
C LEU A 327 -29.30 -16.22 -10.10
N SER A 328 -28.03 -16.22 -10.57
CA SER A 328 -27.58 -15.23 -11.55
C SER A 328 -26.39 -15.71 -12.37
N ILE A 329 -26.30 -15.19 -13.60
CA ILE A 329 -25.13 -15.31 -14.47
C ILE A 329 -24.87 -13.93 -15.07
N TYR A 330 -23.73 -13.34 -14.70
CA TYR A 330 -23.30 -12.04 -15.24
C TYR A 330 -21.96 -12.16 -15.94
N ARG A 331 -21.75 -11.33 -16.98
CA ARG A 331 -20.46 -11.21 -17.67
C ARG A 331 -19.40 -10.61 -16.74
N ASN A 332 -18.22 -11.20 -16.72
CA ASN A 332 -17.10 -10.76 -15.88
C ASN A 332 -15.96 -10.12 -16.69
N TYR A 333 -16.31 -9.30 -17.67
CA TYR A 333 -15.38 -8.56 -18.52
C TYR A 333 -15.99 -7.21 -18.88
N LYS A 334 -15.24 -6.32 -19.52
CA LYS A 334 -15.75 -5.02 -19.96
C LYS A 334 -16.32 -5.14 -21.37
N GLU A 335 -17.43 -4.46 -21.62
CA GLU A 335 -18.09 -4.43 -22.93
C GLU A 335 -17.15 -3.98 -24.05
N ASP A 336 -16.32 -2.96 -23.78
CA ASP A 336 -15.36 -2.40 -24.75
C ASP A 336 -14.10 -3.25 -24.94
N ASP A 337 -13.88 -4.33 -24.18
CA ASP A 337 -12.67 -5.16 -24.26
C ASP A 337 -12.83 -6.29 -25.29
N PRO A 338 -12.19 -6.20 -26.48
CA PRO A 338 -12.26 -7.24 -27.49
C PRO A 338 -11.62 -8.57 -27.06
N LEU A 339 -10.76 -8.55 -26.03
CA LEU A 339 -10.10 -9.73 -25.49
C LEU A 339 -10.88 -10.37 -24.34
N LYS A 340 -11.99 -9.77 -23.91
CA LYS A 340 -12.87 -10.24 -22.83
C LYS A 340 -12.08 -10.62 -21.57
N LYS A 341 -11.17 -9.75 -21.14
CA LYS A 341 -10.31 -10.00 -19.98
C LYS A 341 -11.14 -9.99 -18.70
N LYS A 342 -10.88 -10.98 -17.84
CA LYS A 342 -11.49 -11.13 -16.52
C LYS A 342 -11.30 -9.88 -15.64
N ASN A 343 -12.39 -9.33 -15.12
CA ASN A 343 -12.35 -8.30 -14.09
C ASN A 343 -11.84 -8.87 -12.78
N LYS A 344 -11.12 -8.04 -12.02
CA LYS A 344 -10.49 -8.44 -10.77
C LYS A 344 -11.27 -7.89 -9.59
N TYR A 345 -11.75 -8.77 -8.73
CA TYR A 345 -12.47 -8.40 -7.51
C TYR A 345 -11.72 -8.83 -6.24
N PHE A 346 -10.91 -9.88 -6.31
CA PHE A 346 -10.26 -10.46 -5.17
C PHE A 346 -8.79 -10.09 -5.10
N VAL A 347 -8.32 -9.80 -3.89
CA VAL A 347 -6.91 -9.54 -3.56
C VAL A 347 -6.45 -10.60 -2.58
N HIS A 348 -5.35 -11.27 -2.88
CA HIS A 348 -4.76 -12.31 -2.03
C HIS A 348 -3.63 -11.74 -1.16
N TYR A 349 -3.87 -11.69 0.14
CA TYR A 349 -2.88 -11.38 1.15
C TYR A 349 -2.23 -12.68 1.64
N LYS A 350 -0.90 -12.78 1.54
CA LYS A 350 -0.13 -13.97 1.96
C LYS A 350 0.81 -13.62 3.11
N PHE A 351 0.74 -14.40 4.19
CA PHE A 351 1.68 -14.30 5.30
C PHE A 351 3.05 -14.86 4.91
N LEU A 352 3.12 -16.15 4.62
CA LEU A 352 4.26 -16.82 3.99
C LEU A 352 3.79 -17.57 2.74
N PRO A 353 4.57 -17.55 1.64
CA PRO A 353 4.21 -18.32 0.47
C PRO A 353 4.21 -19.82 0.82
N GLY A 354 3.13 -20.51 0.44
CA GLY A 354 3.03 -21.95 0.51
C GLY A 354 3.69 -22.61 -0.70
N MET A 355 3.57 -23.94 -0.78
CA MET A 355 3.98 -24.72 -1.95
C MET A 355 2.91 -24.73 -3.05
N GLY A 356 1.69 -24.32 -2.73
CA GLY A 356 0.55 -24.18 -3.62
C GLY A 356 -0.06 -22.77 -3.52
N PHE A 357 -1.37 -22.70 -3.75
CA PHE A 357 -2.11 -21.45 -3.72
C PHE A 357 -2.13 -20.80 -2.34
N TYR A 358 -2.52 -21.58 -1.30
CA TYR A 358 -2.62 -21.06 0.06
C TYR A 358 -1.25 -20.91 0.71
N GLY A 359 -1.10 -19.84 1.54
CA GLY A 359 0.11 -19.58 2.30
C GLY A 359 0.21 -20.42 3.59
N PHE A 360 1.38 -20.37 4.22
CA PHE A 360 1.59 -20.93 5.55
C PHE A 360 1.42 -19.84 6.61
N GLY A 361 0.61 -20.14 7.64
CA GLY A 361 0.41 -19.29 8.81
C GLY A 361 1.17 -19.79 10.04
N LEU A 362 1.01 -19.06 11.14
CA LEU A 362 1.62 -19.41 12.43
C LEU A 362 1.09 -20.76 12.98
N ILE A 363 -0.14 -21.15 12.65
CA ILE A 363 -0.67 -22.49 13.00
C ILE A 363 0.22 -23.58 12.43
N HIS A 364 0.68 -23.46 11.18
CA HIS A 364 1.56 -24.42 10.54
C HIS A 364 2.97 -24.42 11.14
N MET A 365 3.47 -23.25 11.55
CA MET A 365 4.84 -23.08 12.05
C MET A 365 4.97 -23.33 13.54
N LEU A 366 4.05 -22.81 14.35
CA LEU A 366 4.09 -22.83 15.80
C LEU A 366 3.13 -23.86 16.42
N GLY A 367 2.17 -24.38 15.65
CA GLY A 367 1.12 -25.26 16.18
C GLY A 367 1.68 -26.47 16.92
N GLY A 368 2.73 -27.12 16.39
CA GLY A 368 3.38 -28.23 17.06
C GLY A 368 4.04 -27.85 18.38
N LEU A 369 4.74 -26.71 18.42
CA LEU A 369 5.41 -26.19 19.62
C LEU A 369 4.37 -25.74 20.66
N SER A 370 3.34 -24.98 20.25
CA SER A 370 2.26 -24.54 21.13
C SER A 370 1.50 -25.72 21.76
N ARG A 371 1.22 -26.76 20.98
CA ARG A 371 0.60 -27.99 21.47
C ARG A 371 1.48 -28.69 22.49
N THR A 372 2.79 -28.81 22.22
CA THR A 372 3.75 -29.43 23.14
C THR A 372 3.88 -28.63 24.43
N ALA A 373 4.01 -27.29 24.33
CA ALA A 373 4.06 -26.41 25.49
C ALA A 373 2.79 -26.53 26.37
N THR A 374 1.62 -26.53 25.73
CA THR A 374 0.32 -26.75 26.42
C THR A 374 0.25 -28.11 27.12
N ALA A 375 0.70 -29.17 26.45
CA ALA A 375 0.70 -30.51 27.04
C ALA A 375 1.66 -30.60 28.23
N ALA A 376 2.87 -30.04 28.12
CA ALA A 376 3.85 -30.02 29.20
C ALA A 376 3.35 -29.18 30.40
N LEU A 377 2.76 -28.03 30.12
CA LEU A 377 2.21 -27.16 31.17
C LEU A 377 1.06 -27.84 31.92
N ARG A 378 0.14 -28.48 31.20
CA ARG A 378 -0.95 -29.27 31.80
C ARG A 378 -0.43 -30.41 32.66
N GLN A 379 0.57 -31.18 32.18
CA GLN A 379 1.18 -32.27 32.94
C GLN A 379 1.86 -31.79 34.22
N LEU A 380 2.54 -30.62 34.18
CA LEU A 380 3.17 -30.04 35.37
C LEU A 380 2.13 -29.62 36.40
N LEU A 381 1.03 -28.96 35.96
CA LEU A 381 -0.07 -28.55 36.84
C LEU A 381 -0.82 -29.74 37.41
N ASP A 382 -1.13 -30.74 36.59
CA ASP A 382 -1.82 -31.95 36.99
C ASP A 382 -0.97 -32.76 37.99
N ALA A 383 0.35 -32.91 37.75
CA ALA A 383 1.27 -33.54 38.70
C ALA A 383 1.35 -32.76 40.02
N GLY A 384 1.39 -31.44 39.97
CA GLY A 384 1.36 -30.59 41.16
C GLY A 384 0.07 -30.74 41.95
N THR A 385 -1.07 -30.79 41.28
CA THR A 385 -2.39 -31.02 41.93
C THR A 385 -2.42 -32.38 42.63
N LEU A 386 -2.02 -33.47 41.97
CA LEU A 386 -1.99 -34.81 42.55
C LEU A 386 -0.96 -34.93 43.68
N SER A 387 0.17 -34.27 43.57
CA SER A 387 1.19 -34.26 44.62
C SER A 387 0.73 -33.52 45.86
N ASN A 388 0.04 -32.37 45.70
CA ASN A 388 -0.46 -31.53 46.82
C ASN A 388 -1.74 -32.10 47.44
N LEU A 389 -2.55 -32.82 46.69
CA LEU A 389 -3.78 -33.44 47.13
C LEU A 389 -3.68 -34.96 46.92
N PRO A 390 -2.84 -35.68 47.67
CA PRO A 390 -2.60 -37.08 47.45
C PRO A 390 -3.85 -37.92 47.79
N ALA A 391 -4.31 -38.70 46.80
CA ALA A 391 -5.28 -39.76 47.07
C ALA A 391 -4.59 -40.98 47.75
N GLY A 392 -5.32 -41.82 48.39
CA GLY A 392 -4.78 -43.00 49.07
C GLY A 392 -5.79 -44.13 49.16
N PHE A 393 -5.29 -45.27 49.59
CA PHE A 393 -6.12 -46.39 49.93
C PHE A 393 -6.39 -46.44 51.43
N LYS A 394 -7.63 -46.67 51.79
CA LYS A 394 -8.09 -46.86 53.18
C LYS A 394 -8.36 -48.34 53.40
N ALA A 395 -7.73 -48.91 54.44
CA ALA A 395 -7.96 -50.32 54.80
C ALA A 395 -9.45 -50.52 55.14
N ARG A 396 -9.93 -51.71 54.73
CA ARG A 396 -11.32 -52.09 54.98
C ARG A 396 -11.53 -52.26 56.51
N GLY A 397 -12.39 -51.40 57.12
CA GLY A 397 -12.65 -51.39 58.59
C GLY A 397 -12.21 -50.07 59.22
N LEU A 398 -11.38 -49.22 58.61
CA LEU A 398 -11.08 -47.91 59.05
C LEU A 398 -12.28 -46.99 58.76
N ARG A 399 -12.90 -46.47 59.81
CA ARG A 399 -14.05 -45.57 59.71
C ARG A 399 -13.58 -44.16 60.09
N VAL A 400 -13.76 -43.19 59.20
CA VAL A 400 -13.55 -41.74 59.44
C VAL A 400 -14.95 -41.16 59.67
N LYS A 401 -15.14 -40.41 60.70
CA LYS A 401 -16.39 -39.69 60.92
C LYS A 401 -16.54 -38.58 59.85
N ASP A 402 -17.71 -38.50 59.27
CA ASP A 402 -18.05 -37.53 58.22
C ASP A 402 -17.14 -37.65 56.93
N ASP A 403 -16.87 -38.91 56.54
CA ASP A 403 -15.96 -39.22 55.38
C ASP A 403 -16.48 -38.68 54.04
N ASP A 404 -17.76 -38.33 53.97
CA ASP A 404 -18.41 -37.77 52.77
C ASP A 404 -18.25 -36.27 52.61
N THR A 405 -17.66 -35.58 53.59
CA THR A 405 -17.47 -34.13 53.57
C THR A 405 -15.98 -33.76 53.49
N PRO A 406 -15.60 -32.75 52.71
CA PRO A 406 -14.21 -32.25 52.66
C PRO A 406 -13.75 -31.76 54.02
N LEU A 407 -12.48 -32.05 54.39
CA LEU A 407 -11.83 -31.52 55.60
C LEU A 407 -11.64 -30.01 55.47
N GLN A 408 -12.00 -29.29 56.56
CA GLN A 408 -11.70 -27.85 56.64
C GLN A 408 -10.28 -27.61 57.15
N PRO A 409 -9.63 -26.51 56.79
CA PRO A 409 -8.31 -26.16 57.34
C PRO A 409 -8.36 -26.02 58.87
N GLY A 410 -7.56 -26.85 59.59
CA GLY A 410 -7.51 -26.88 61.05
C GLY A 410 -8.53 -27.83 61.68
N GLU A 411 -9.29 -28.59 60.94
CA GLU A 411 -10.26 -29.59 61.44
C GLU A 411 -9.57 -30.91 61.76
N PHE A 412 -9.93 -31.47 62.92
CA PHE A 412 -9.53 -32.82 63.39
C PHE A 412 -10.76 -33.70 63.39
N ARG A 413 -10.68 -34.89 62.72
CA ARG A 413 -11.80 -35.86 62.72
C ARG A 413 -11.45 -37.11 63.48
N ASP A 414 -12.43 -37.63 64.14
CA ASP A 414 -12.33 -38.94 64.84
C ASP A 414 -12.24 -40.09 63.87
N VAL A 415 -11.31 -40.97 64.11
CA VAL A 415 -11.08 -42.17 63.25
C VAL A 415 -11.08 -43.42 64.11
N ASP A 416 -12.00 -44.30 63.79
CA ASP A 416 -12.03 -45.63 64.38
C ASP A 416 -11.08 -46.60 63.66
N ALA A 417 -10.00 -47.01 64.31
CA ALA A 417 -9.03 -47.99 63.80
C ALA A 417 -9.02 -49.25 64.62
N PRO A 418 -9.94 -50.19 64.42
CA PRO A 418 -9.99 -51.40 65.20
C PRO A 418 -8.78 -52.27 64.87
N GLY A 419 -7.82 -52.36 65.83
CA GLY A 419 -6.72 -53.33 65.82
C GLY A 419 -5.42 -52.93 65.18
N GLY A 420 -5.14 -51.65 64.98
CA GLY A 420 -3.88 -51.23 64.40
C GLY A 420 -3.54 -49.73 64.46
N SER A 421 -2.36 -49.38 64.11
CA SER A 421 -1.93 -48.03 63.92
C SER A 421 -2.67 -47.39 62.76
N LEU A 422 -3.14 -46.18 62.92
CA LEU A 422 -3.75 -45.35 61.86
C LEU A 422 -2.84 -45.25 60.61
N ARG A 423 -1.55 -45.32 60.82
CA ARG A 423 -0.52 -45.25 59.80
C ARG A 423 -0.51 -46.50 58.89
N ASP A 424 -0.87 -47.66 59.41
CA ASP A 424 -0.89 -48.90 58.64
C ASP A 424 -2.24 -49.11 57.92
N GLY A 425 -3.25 -48.36 58.31
CA GLY A 425 -4.58 -48.37 57.70
C GLY A 425 -4.77 -47.39 56.54
N LEU A 426 -3.88 -46.45 56.35
CA LEU A 426 -3.92 -45.45 55.31
C LEU A 426 -2.64 -45.54 54.45
N MET A 427 -2.77 -45.87 53.19
CA MET A 427 -1.66 -45.90 52.25
C MET A 427 -1.83 -44.82 51.24
N PRO A 428 -1.09 -43.67 51.35
CA PRO A 428 -1.10 -42.67 50.31
C PRO A 428 -0.50 -43.22 49.03
N LEU A 429 -1.10 -42.87 47.88
CA LEU A 429 -0.53 -43.19 46.59
C LEU A 429 0.78 -42.40 46.39
N PRO A 430 1.85 -43.06 45.90
CA PRO A 430 3.13 -42.42 45.73
C PRO A 430 3.14 -41.52 44.47
N TYR A 431 2.44 -40.40 44.56
CA TYR A 431 2.54 -39.39 43.47
C TYR A 431 3.92 -38.75 43.49
N LYS A 432 4.47 -38.57 42.27
CA LYS A 432 5.75 -37.91 42.10
C LYS A 432 5.52 -36.41 41.98
N GLU A 433 6.44 -35.66 42.52
CA GLU A 433 6.50 -34.19 42.31
C GLU A 433 6.60 -33.86 40.82
N PRO A 434 6.16 -32.65 40.41
CA PRO A 434 6.34 -32.16 39.05
C PRO A 434 7.80 -32.33 38.55
N SER A 435 7.96 -32.93 37.38
CA SER A 435 9.29 -33.23 36.84
C SER A 435 10.06 -31.97 36.47
N GLN A 436 11.24 -31.79 37.07
CA GLN A 436 12.15 -30.68 36.71
C GLN A 436 12.59 -30.74 35.24
N THR A 437 12.79 -31.97 34.70
CA THR A 437 13.10 -32.19 33.29
C THR A 437 11.97 -31.70 32.37
N LEU A 438 10.71 -31.94 32.75
CA LEU A 438 9.56 -31.48 32.01
C LEU A 438 9.42 -29.95 32.06
N PHE A 439 9.76 -29.35 33.20
CA PHE A 439 9.81 -27.87 33.32
C PHE A 439 10.91 -27.26 32.44
N GLN A 440 12.11 -27.89 32.41
CA GLN A 440 13.19 -27.46 31.48
C GLN A 440 12.80 -27.63 30.01
N LEU A 441 12.11 -28.74 29.67
CA LEU A 441 11.59 -28.96 28.32
C LEU A 441 10.57 -27.92 27.95
N LEU A 442 9.64 -27.55 28.85
CA LEU A 442 8.70 -26.47 28.64
C LEU A 442 9.43 -25.15 28.36
N GLY A 443 10.45 -24.79 29.14
CA GLY A 443 11.29 -23.60 28.93
C GLY A 443 11.94 -23.59 27.54
N PHE A 444 12.54 -24.70 27.14
CA PHE A 444 13.15 -24.86 25.82
C PHE A 444 12.15 -24.73 24.67
N VAL A 445 10.97 -25.36 24.78
CA VAL A 445 9.91 -25.29 23.77
C VAL A 445 9.37 -23.86 23.66
N VAL A 446 9.16 -23.20 24.80
CA VAL A 446 8.70 -21.80 24.84
C VAL A 446 9.75 -20.88 24.20
N GLU A 447 11.03 -21.05 24.56
CA GLU A 447 12.12 -20.26 23.97
C GLU A 447 12.22 -20.49 22.45
N ALA A 448 12.11 -21.74 21.98
CA ALA A 448 12.10 -22.07 20.56
C ALA A 448 10.91 -21.42 19.85
N GLY A 449 9.72 -21.50 20.44
CA GLY A 449 8.51 -20.86 19.91
C GLY A 449 8.62 -19.35 19.89
N THR A 450 9.09 -18.75 20.97
CA THR A 450 9.31 -17.31 21.06
C THR A 450 10.33 -16.83 20.03
N ARG A 451 11.37 -17.59 19.72
CA ARG A 451 12.31 -17.24 18.64
C ARG A 451 11.64 -17.15 17.27
N PHE A 452 10.65 -18.02 17.00
CA PHE A 452 9.86 -17.93 15.78
C PHE A 452 8.85 -16.77 15.82
N ALA A 453 8.27 -16.50 16.97
CA ALA A 453 7.35 -15.39 17.16
C ALA A 453 8.07 -14.03 17.21
N THR A 454 9.21 -13.95 17.94
CA THR A 454 10.05 -12.76 18.10
C THR A 454 11.04 -12.53 16.95
N VAL A 455 10.92 -13.26 15.87
CA VAL A 455 11.43 -12.71 14.61
C VAL A 455 10.87 -11.29 14.40
N ALA A 456 9.81 -10.95 15.11
CA ALA A 456 9.19 -9.63 15.13
C ALA A 456 9.60 -8.72 16.30
N ASP A 457 10.05 -9.25 17.42
CA ASP A 457 10.27 -8.47 18.64
C ASP A 457 11.62 -8.79 19.26
N GLN A 458 12.67 -8.21 18.72
CA GLN A 458 13.91 -8.15 19.49
C GLN A 458 13.69 -7.23 20.69
N LYS A 459 13.86 -7.80 21.86
CA LYS A 459 14.03 -7.06 23.11
C LYS A 459 15.07 -5.96 22.91
N ILE A 460 14.61 -4.79 22.51
CA ILE A 460 15.42 -3.57 22.33
C ILE A 460 16.15 -3.19 23.63
N GLY A 461 15.68 -3.72 24.77
CA GLY A 461 16.26 -3.46 26.08
C GLY A 461 17.53 -4.24 26.41
N ASP A 462 17.78 -5.41 25.81
CA ASP A 462 18.90 -6.29 26.21
C ASP A 462 20.14 -6.21 25.27
N ALA A 463 20.01 -5.66 24.07
CA ALA A 463 21.08 -5.63 23.07
C ALA A 463 21.96 -4.37 23.09
N GLY A 464 21.63 -3.38 23.89
CA GLY A 464 22.38 -2.14 24.03
C GLY A 464 22.46 -1.73 25.48
N GLY A 465 23.55 -2.10 26.16
CA GLY A 465 23.89 -1.42 27.43
C GLY A 465 23.85 0.10 27.21
N ALA A 466 23.44 0.88 28.20
CA ALA A 466 23.42 2.34 28.17
C ALA A 466 24.78 2.86 27.65
N GLY A 467 24.85 3.20 26.34
CA GLY A 467 26.10 3.67 25.71
C GLY A 467 26.45 3.02 24.36
N ALA A 468 25.64 2.09 23.81
CA ALA A 468 25.89 1.54 22.48
C ALA A 468 25.73 2.63 21.39
N PRO A 469 26.67 2.72 20.40
CA PRO A 469 26.54 3.67 19.30
C PRO A 469 25.24 3.45 18.51
N VAL A 470 24.57 4.54 18.16
CA VAL A 470 23.28 4.52 17.43
C VAL A 470 23.35 3.61 16.19
N GLY A 471 24.46 3.61 15.46
CA GLY A 471 24.67 2.74 14.31
C GLY A 471 24.66 1.25 14.62
N THR A 472 25.18 0.83 15.78
CA THR A 472 25.16 -0.56 16.22
C THR A 472 23.75 -1.00 16.58
N THR A 473 23.01 -0.16 17.27
CA THR A 473 21.60 -0.40 17.62
C THR A 473 20.73 -0.50 16.37
N MET A 474 20.96 0.39 15.39
CA MET A 474 20.26 0.33 14.09
C MET A 474 20.59 -0.95 13.31
N ALA A 475 21.85 -1.38 13.25
CA ALA A 475 22.25 -2.60 12.56
C ALA A 475 21.68 -3.87 13.21
N VAL A 476 21.56 -3.89 14.54
CA VAL A 476 20.93 -4.98 15.29
C VAL A 476 19.42 -5.00 15.03
N MET A 477 18.76 -3.84 15.04
CA MET A 477 17.34 -3.70 14.68
C MET A 477 17.09 -4.16 13.24
N GLU A 478 17.88 -3.71 12.28
CA GLU A 478 17.75 -4.09 10.87
C GLU A 478 17.86 -5.61 10.68
N ARG A 479 18.78 -6.26 11.39
CA ARG A 479 18.95 -7.70 11.32
C ARG A 479 17.76 -8.47 11.91
N GLY A 480 17.17 -7.96 12.99
CA GLY A 480 15.98 -8.56 13.64
C GLY A 480 14.72 -8.43 12.82
N THR A 481 14.57 -7.35 12.06
CA THR A 481 13.33 -7.03 11.31
C THR A 481 13.25 -7.66 9.92
N ARG A 482 14.29 -8.34 9.43
CA ARG A 482 14.35 -8.84 8.03
C ARG A 482 13.20 -9.77 7.63
N VAL A 483 12.77 -10.68 8.51
CA VAL A 483 11.69 -11.62 8.19
C VAL A 483 10.35 -10.89 8.16
N MET A 484 10.11 -10.01 9.13
CA MET A 484 8.91 -9.16 9.14
C MET A 484 8.89 -8.23 7.93
N SER A 485 10.04 -7.64 7.55
CA SER A 485 10.19 -6.87 6.32
C SER A 485 9.71 -7.64 5.09
N ALA A 486 10.07 -8.91 4.97
CA ALA A 486 9.63 -9.74 3.86
C ALA A 486 8.12 -10.02 3.89
N ILE A 487 7.50 -10.17 5.07
CA ILE A 487 6.05 -10.33 5.22
C ILE A 487 5.36 -9.02 4.84
N HIS A 488 5.79 -7.90 5.42
CA HIS A 488 5.23 -6.58 5.11
C HIS A 488 5.36 -6.23 3.63
N LYS A 489 6.47 -6.56 2.97
CA LYS A 489 6.63 -6.34 1.53
C LYS A 489 5.57 -7.07 0.70
N ARG A 490 5.15 -8.28 1.12
CA ARG A 490 4.05 -9.00 0.46
C ARG A 490 2.71 -8.35 0.73
N LEU A 491 2.47 -7.89 1.97
CA LEU A 491 1.25 -7.15 2.32
C LEU A 491 1.13 -5.85 1.54
N HIS A 492 2.23 -5.10 1.41
CA HIS A 492 2.28 -3.90 0.57
C HIS A 492 1.98 -4.18 -0.89
N TYR A 493 2.53 -5.28 -1.42
CA TYR A 493 2.23 -5.67 -2.80
C TYR A 493 0.74 -5.98 -2.97
N ALA A 494 0.13 -6.72 -2.04
CA ALA A 494 -1.29 -7.02 -2.07
C ALA A 494 -2.14 -5.74 -1.90
N GLN A 495 -1.76 -4.85 -0.99
CA GLN A 495 -2.42 -3.56 -0.80
C GLN A 495 -2.28 -2.65 -2.03
N LYS A 496 -1.14 -2.68 -2.74
CA LYS A 496 -1.00 -2.00 -4.03
C LYS A 496 -2.01 -2.52 -5.05
N VAL A 497 -2.20 -3.84 -5.13
CA VAL A 497 -3.20 -4.45 -6.01
C VAL A 497 -4.61 -4.02 -5.61
N GLU A 498 -4.93 -3.98 -4.32
CA GLU A 498 -6.21 -3.49 -3.79
C GLU A 498 -6.47 -2.04 -4.22
N PHE A 499 -5.49 -1.15 -4.04
CA PHE A 499 -5.61 0.26 -4.41
C PHE A 499 -5.76 0.47 -5.91
N ASN A 500 -5.12 -0.36 -6.73
CA ASN A 500 -5.30 -0.32 -8.17
C ASN A 500 -6.71 -0.75 -8.59
N ILE A 501 -7.31 -1.74 -7.91
CA ILE A 501 -8.71 -2.10 -8.14
C ILE A 501 -9.63 -0.96 -7.73
N LEU A 502 -9.43 -0.37 -6.55
CA LEU A 502 -10.20 0.80 -6.09
C LEU A 502 -10.07 1.99 -7.05
N SER A 503 -8.86 2.28 -7.52
CA SER A 503 -8.61 3.34 -8.51
C SER A 503 -9.40 3.12 -9.81
N ASN A 504 -9.47 1.87 -10.30
CA ASN A 504 -10.26 1.52 -11.47
C ASN A 504 -11.77 1.67 -11.21
N ILE A 505 -12.23 1.27 -10.03
CA ILE A 505 -13.64 1.46 -9.63
C ILE A 505 -13.98 2.95 -9.59
N PHE A 506 -13.12 3.80 -9.03
CA PHE A 506 -13.34 5.25 -9.01
C PHE A 506 -13.29 5.85 -10.42
N LYS A 507 -12.43 5.33 -11.30
CA LYS A 507 -12.39 5.74 -12.70
C LYS A 507 -13.71 5.46 -13.44
N GLU A 508 -14.42 4.40 -13.09
CA GLU A 508 -15.67 4.00 -13.73
C GLU A 508 -16.91 4.60 -13.07
N SER A 509 -16.94 4.64 -11.73
CA SER A 509 -18.14 5.03 -10.95
C SER A 509 -18.21 6.51 -10.59
N LEU A 510 -17.07 7.25 -10.65
CA LEU A 510 -17.07 8.66 -10.26
C LEU A 510 -17.84 9.52 -11.25
N SER A 511 -18.64 10.44 -10.76
CA SER A 511 -19.23 11.48 -11.60
C SER A 511 -18.11 12.32 -12.27
N PRO A 512 -18.34 12.93 -13.45
CA PRO A 512 -17.30 13.65 -14.19
C PRO A 512 -16.51 14.68 -13.36
N ALA A 513 -17.14 15.22 -12.31
CA ALA A 513 -16.48 16.06 -11.31
C ALA A 513 -17.12 15.82 -9.94
N TYR A 514 -16.33 15.34 -8.99
CA TYR A 514 -16.78 15.07 -7.62
C TYR A 514 -16.21 16.10 -6.65
N PRO A 515 -17.07 16.91 -5.97
CA PRO A 515 -16.61 17.85 -4.96
C PRO A 515 -16.30 17.11 -3.65
N TYR A 516 -15.11 17.27 -3.14
CA TYR A 516 -14.76 16.79 -1.81
C TYR A 516 -13.97 17.86 -1.05
N LYS A 517 -13.98 17.77 0.25
CA LYS A 517 -13.23 18.68 1.11
C LYS A 517 -12.03 17.95 1.68
N PRO A 518 -10.80 18.28 1.25
CA PRO A 518 -9.61 17.70 1.81
C PRO A 518 -9.46 18.05 3.30
N SER A 519 -8.89 17.13 4.07
CA SER A 519 -8.59 17.37 5.48
C SER A 519 -7.61 18.55 5.63
N GLY A 520 -7.98 19.57 6.42
CA GLY A 520 -7.13 20.73 6.72
C GLY A 520 -7.14 21.86 5.71
N GLN A 521 -7.86 21.77 4.58
CA GLN A 521 -7.97 22.87 3.61
C GLN A 521 -9.28 23.65 3.75
N GLN A 522 -9.23 24.97 3.51
CA GLN A 522 -10.43 25.80 3.40
C GLN A 522 -10.86 25.83 1.93
N GLY A 523 -11.88 25.08 1.59
CA GLY A 523 -12.46 25.07 0.25
C GLY A 523 -12.93 23.70 -0.19
N PHE A 524 -13.49 23.64 -1.40
CA PHE A 524 -13.82 22.39 -2.08
C PHE A 524 -12.83 22.19 -3.21
N GLU A 525 -12.17 21.03 -3.24
CA GLU A 525 -11.47 20.59 -4.43
C GLU A 525 -12.36 19.66 -5.25
N MET A 526 -12.16 19.68 -6.56
CA MET A 526 -12.89 18.82 -7.48
C MET A 526 -11.93 17.81 -8.07
N VAL A 527 -12.22 16.55 -7.81
CA VAL A 527 -11.56 15.42 -8.50
C VAL A 527 -12.39 15.07 -9.72
N LYS A 528 -11.71 14.93 -10.84
CA LYS A 528 -12.35 14.56 -12.10
C LYS A 528 -12.09 13.07 -12.36
N GLN A 529 -13.06 12.43 -13.02
CA GLN A 529 -12.88 11.06 -13.49
C GLN A 529 -11.60 10.90 -14.35
N GLN A 530 -11.26 11.93 -15.14
CA GLN A 530 -10.04 11.98 -15.95
C GLN A 530 -8.74 12.07 -15.15
N ASP A 531 -8.82 12.40 -13.84
CA ASP A 531 -7.65 12.43 -12.98
C ASP A 531 -7.09 11.02 -12.71
N PHE A 532 -7.93 9.97 -12.85
CA PHE A 532 -7.52 8.56 -12.75
C PHE A 532 -6.95 8.06 -14.09
N ASP A 533 -5.77 8.55 -14.43
CA ASP A 533 -5.03 8.21 -15.67
C ASP A 533 -4.04 7.07 -15.38
N ASP A 534 -3.79 6.20 -16.36
CA ASP A 534 -2.86 5.07 -16.29
C ASP A 534 -1.40 5.49 -16.03
N ARG A 535 -1.09 6.81 -16.12
CA ARG A 535 0.20 7.38 -15.76
C ARG A 535 0.36 7.70 -14.29
N ILE A 536 -0.68 7.56 -13.49
CA ILE A 536 -0.63 7.72 -12.05
C ILE A 536 -0.70 6.34 -11.41
N ASP A 537 0.44 5.86 -10.92
CA ASP A 537 0.50 4.60 -10.17
C ASP A 537 0.14 4.87 -8.71
N VAL A 538 -0.80 4.09 -8.19
CA VAL A 538 -1.26 4.19 -6.81
C VAL A 538 -0.51 3.15 -5.99
N ILE A 539 0.21 3.62 -4.98
CA ILE A 539 1.07 2.78 -4.14
C ILE A 539 0.75 2.97 -2.66
N PRO A 540 1.00 1.99 -1.79
CA PRO A 540 0.92 2.18 -0.35
C PRO A 540 1.95 3.20 0.15
N VAL A 541 1.58 3.98 1.18
CA VAL A 541 2.45 5.02 1.78
C VAL A 541 3.64 4.42 2.51
N SER A 542 3.44 3.31 3.21
CA SER A 542 4.46 2.73 4.07
C SER A 542 5.58 2.08 3.24
N ASP A 543 6.84 2.38 3.58
CA ASP A 543 8.00 1.71 2.97
C ASP A 543 8.29 0.42 3.76
N PRO A 544 8.22 -0.77 3.10
CA PRO A 544 8.49 -2.04 3.75
C PRO A 544 9.93 -2.19 4.27
N ASN A 545 10.83 -1.29 3.92
CA ASN A 545 12.21 -1.30 4.38
C ASN A 545 12.41 -0.49 5.68
N ILE A 546 11.42 0.31 6.10
CA ILE A 546 11.51 1.21 7.25
C ILE A 546 10.43 0.84 8.28
N PHE A 547 10.79 0.00 9.25
CA PHE A 547 9.84 -0.62 10.19
C PHE A 547 9.45 0.21 11.40
N SER A 548 10.34 1.05 11.91
CA SER A 548 10.06 1.75 13.16
C SER A 548 9.82 3.23 12.95
N MET A 549 8.87 3.77 13.71
CA MET A 549 8.64 5.23 13.75
C MET A 549 9.94 5.98 14.10
N SER A 550 10.76 5.43 14.99
CA SER A 550 12.06 6.01 15.34
C SER A 550 13.03 6.04 14.17
N GLN A 551 13.05 5.01 13.32
CA GLN A 551 13.86 5.02 12.09
C GLN A 551 13.36 6.05 11.09
N ARG A 552 12.05 6.15 10.87
CA ARG A 552 11.45 7.19 10.00
C ARG A 552 11.82 8.58 10.47
N VAL A 553 11.67 8.85 11.78
CA VAL A 553 12.03 10.14 12.38
C VAL A 553 13.53 10.42 12.22
N THR A 554 14.40 9.44 12.47
CA THR A 554 15.87 9.60 12.34
C THR A 554 16.27 9.88 10.89
N LEU A 555 15.68 9.16 9.91
CA LEU A 555 15.94 9.40 8.48
C LEU A 555 15.45 10.77 8.04
N ALA A 556 14.23 11.15 8.42
CA ALA A 556 13.67 12.46 8.12
C ALA A 556 14.48 13.59 8.78
N GLN A 557 14.95 13.39 10.01
CA GLN A 557 15.82 14.34 10.69
C GLN A 557 17.17 14.48 9.98
N THR A 558 17.75 13.37 9.53
CA THR A 558 19.00 13.39 8.75
C THR A 558 18.81 14.10 7.41
N GLN A 559 17.70 13.83 6.71
CA GLN A 559 17.35 14.53 5.46
C GLN A 559 17.17 16.04 5.69
N LEU A 560 16.47 16.43 6.77
CA LEU A 560 16.28 17.83 7.13
C LEU A 560 17.61 18.52 7.46
N GLN A 561 18.52 17.84 8.17
CA GLN A 561 19.85 18.38 8.47
C GLN A 561 20.70 18.58 7.18
N LEU A 562 20.62 17.65 6.23
CA LEU A 562 21.29 17.79 4.94
C LEU A 562 20.69 18.95 4.12
N ALA A 563 19.37 19.08 4.11
CA ALA A 563 18.69 20.18 3.44
C ALA A 563 19.04 21.55 4.09
N GLN A 564 19.14 21.61 5.41
CA GLN A 564 19.56 22.83 6.13
C GLN A 564 21.03 23.20 5.88
N ALA A 565 21.89 22.24 5.58
CA ALA A 565 23.29 22.50 5.24
C ALA A 565 23.47 23.17 3.86
N ASP A 566 22.60 22.86 2.91
CA ASP A 566 22.56 23.50 1.58
C ASP A 566 21.10 23.78 1.13
N PRO A 567 20.51 24.87 1.63
CA PRO A 567 19.11 25.22 1.31
C PRO A 567 18.86 25.56 -0.16
N ALA A 568 19.92 25.95 -0.90
CA ALA A 568 19.77 26.36 -2.30
C ALA A 568 19.52 25.17 -3.25
N SER A 569 20.06 24.00 -2.90
CA SER A 569 19.93 22.78 -3.71
C SER A 569 18.75 21.88 -3.26
N HIS A 570 18.08 22.22 -2.15
CA HIS A 570 17.05 21.36 -1.57
C HIS A 570 15.69 22.08 -1.46
N ASN A 571 14.62 21.32 -1.67
CA ASN A 571 13.28 21.81 -1.36
C ASN A 571 13.03 21.71 0.16
N MET A 572 13.21 22.85 0.85
CA MET A 572 13.05 22.94 2.31
C MET A 572 11.63 22.64 2.77
N TYR A 573 10.61 23.04 2.00
CA TYR A 573 9.21 22.77 2.31
C TYR A 573 8.96 21.26 2.38
N GLU A 574 9.42 20.52 1.37
CA GLU A 574 9.26 19.06 1.33
C GLU A 574 10.07 18.34 2.43
N ALA A 575 11.23 18.87 2.79
CA ALA A 575 12.03 18.33 3.90
C ALA A 575 11.32 18.48 5.26
N TYR A 576 10.72 19.64 5.51
CA TYR A 576 9.90 19.85 6.72
C TYR A 576 8.63 19.00 6.70
N ARG A 577 7.94 18.93 5.57
CA ARG A 577 6.75 18.10 5.40
C ARG A 577 7.02 16.64 5.74
N ARG A 578 8.09 16.05 5.20
CA ARG A 578 8.51 14.67 5.51
C ARG A 578 8.84 14.47 6.98
N MET A 579 9.41 15.49 7.62
CA MET A 579 9.67 15.45 9.06
C MET A 579 8.36 15.40 9.87
N TYR A 580 7.36 16.23 9.54
CA TYR A 580 6.05 16.20 10.19
C TYR A 580 5.29 14.90 9.91
N GLU A 581 5.37 14.37 8.68
CA GLU A 581 4.81 13.05 8.33
C GLU A 581 5.45 11.92 9.17
N ALA A 582 6.77 11.93 9.32
CA ALA A 582 7.50 10.96 10.13
C ALA A 582 7.12 11.03 11.61
N LEU A 583 6.81 12.22 12.13
CA LEU A 583 6.34 12.46 13.49
C LEU A 583 4.87 12.07 13.70
N GLY A 584 4.12 11.75 12.61
CA GLY A 584 2.70 11.40 12.67
C GLY A 584 1.78 12.57 12.98
N VAL A 585 2.18 13.79 12.62
CA VAL A 585 1.36 15.00 12.82
C VAL A 585 0.19 14.98 11.85
N LYS A 586 -1.03 15.16 12.37
CA LYS A 586 -2.23 15.40 11.56
C LYS A 586 -2.28 16.88 11.20
N ASP A 587 -2.88 17.24 10.07
CA ASP A 587 -3.03 18.63 9.59
C ASP A 587 -1.69 19.36 9.33
N ILE A 588 -0.79 18.71 8.64
CA ILE A 588 0.52 19.29 8.27
C ILE A 588 0.34 20.62 7.51
N VAL A 589 -0.69 20.72 6.68
CA VAL A 589 -0.98 21.93 5.88
C VAL A 589 -1.29 23.16 6.75
N SER A 590 -1.91 22.96 7.92
CA SER A 590 -2.19 24.08 8.85
C SER A 590 -0.92 24.60 9.53
N ILE A 591 0.08 23.73 9.75
CA ILE A 591 1.36 24.06 10.40
C ILE A 591 2.37 24.55 9.37
N LEU A 592 2.39 23.93 8.20
CA LEU A 592 3.28 24.20 7.07
C LEU A 592 2.43 24.51 5.83
N PRO A 593 1.92 25.74 5.68
CA PRO A 593 1.14 26.11 4.51
C PRO A 593 2.00 25.98 3.25
N THR A 594 1.40 25.45 2.19
CA THR A 594 2.06 25.29 0.88
C THR A 594 2.59 26.64 0.43
N PRO A 595 3.86 26.76 0.00
CA PRO A 595 4.38 27.98 -0.57
C PRO A 595 3.50 28.40 -1.75
N GLN A 596 2.81 29.51 -1.61
CA GLN A 596 2.01 30.03 -2.73
C GLN A 596 2.96 30.36 -3.86
N GLN A 597 2.74 29.79 -5.03
CA GLN A 597 3.45 30.23 -6.22
C GLN A 597 3.17 31.73 -6.40
N PRO A 598 4.22 32.56 -6.57
CA PRO A 598 4.01 33.98 -6.80
C PRO A 598 3.13 34.13 -8.04
N GLN A 599 1.99 34.79 -7.88
CA GLN A 599 1.05 35.04 -8.98
C GLN A 599 1.30 36.46 -9.55
N PRO A 600 1.04 36.69 -10.86
CA PRO A 600 1.07 38.02 -11.44
C PRO A 600 0.11 38.93 -10.68
N LEU A 601 0.58 40.09 -10.36
CA LEU A 601 -0.17 41.12 -9.62
C LEU A 601 -0.42 42.32 -10.49
N ASP A 602 -1.41 43.14 -10.10
CA ASP A 602 -1.65 44.45 -10.70
C ASP A 602 -0.55 45.45 -10.27
N PRO A 603 -0.09 46.38 -11.17
CA PRO A 603 1.00 47.30 -10.87
C PRO A 603 0.73 48.18 -9.66
N GLY A 604 -0.54 48.48 -9.35
CA GLY A 604 -0.91 49.24 -8.14
C GLY A 604 -0.67 48.44 -6.85
N ILE A 605 -0.91 47.12 -6.87
CA ILE A 605 -0.64 46.22 -5.74
C ILE A 605 0.88 46.04 -5.58
N GLU A 606 1.62 45.93 -6.69
CA GLU A 606 3.08 45.78 -6.68
C GLU A 606 3.74 47.03 -6.09
N ASN A 607 3.28 48.21 -6.50
CA ASN A 607 3.70 49.48 -5.91
C ASN A 607 3.47 49.57 -4.40
N SER A 608 2.31 49.04 -3.93
CA SER A 608 2.00 49.01 -2.50
C SER A 608 2.92 48.02 -1.75
N LYS A 609 3.26 46.89 -2.34
CA LYS A 609 4.20 45.91 -1.78
C LYS A 609 5.63 46.47 -1.74
N ALA A 610 6.04 47.20 -2.78
CA ALA A 610 7.34 47.87 -2.81
C ALA A 610 7.49 48.89 -1.65
N LEU A 611 6.45 49.65 -1.34
CA LEU A 611 6.43 50.55 -0.18
C LEU A 611 6.54 49.82 1.15
N MET A 612 6.05 48.55 1.25
CA MET A 612 6.20 47.68 2.41
C MET A 612 7.56 46.99 2.45
N GLY A 613 8.44 47.17 1.48
CA GLY A 613 9.75 46.54 1.39
C GLY A 613 9.70 45.05 0.99
N GLN A 614 8.59 44.59 0.39
CA GLN A 614 8.44 43.22 -0.09
C GLN A 614 9.07 43.07 -1.48
N ALA A 615 9.72 41.92 -1.70
CA ALA A 615 10.29 41.60 -3.01
C ALA A 615 9.19 41.47 -4.08
N LEU A 616 9.42 42.01 -5.23
CA LEU A 616 8.56 41.95 -6.41
C LEU A 616 9.11 40.96 -7.41
N ARG A 617 8.27 40.49 -8.31
CA ARG A 617 8.67 39.60 -9.41
C ARG A 617 7.75 39.82 -10.61
N ALA A 618 8.33 40.02 -11.77
CA ALA A 618 7.61 40.10 -13.04
C ALA A 618 7.34 38.71 -13.63
N PHE A 619 6.26 38.56 -14.38
CA PHE A 619 5.81 37.32 -14.98
C PHE A 619 5.57 37.49 -16.47
N ARG A 620 5.82 36.47 -17.26
CA ARG A 620 5.47 36.41 -18.67
C ARG A 620 3.97 36.64 -18.90
N GLY A 621 3.64 37.34 -19.97
CA GLY A 621 2.25 37.60 -20.35
C GLY A 621 1.57 38.72 -19.57
N GLN A 622 2.28 39.43 -18.70
CA GLN A 622 1.80 40.70 -18.14
C GLN A 622 1.92 41.81 -19.20
N ASN A 623 1.10 42.85 -19.06
CA ASN A 623 1.31 44.06 -19.87
C ASN A 623 2.51 44.85 -19.34
N HIS A 624 3.71 44.47 -19.76
CA HIS A 624 4.98 44.99 -19.24
C HIS A 624 5.09 46.51 -19.38
N MET A 625 4.65 47.07 -20.51
CA MET A 625 4.64 48.51 -20.74
C MET A 625 3.81 49.23 -19.69
N ALA A 626 2.58 48.81 -19.46
CA ALA A 626 1.71 49.42 -18.45
C ALA A 626 2.27 49.30 -17.02
N HIS A 627 3.00 48.20 -16.71
CA HIS A 627 3.70 48.05 -15.42
C HIS A 627 4.88 49.05 -15.32
N ILE A 628 5.70 49.18 -16.37
CA ILE A 628 6.83 50.09 -16.42
C ILE A 628 6.34 51.52 -16.18
N ASP A 629 5.33 51.96 -16.95
CA ASP A 629 4.74 53.30 -16.80
C ASP A 629 4.22 53.57 -15.35
N ALA A 630 3.50 52.60 -14.78
CA ALA A 630 2.96 52.73 -13.43
C ALA A 630 4.05 52.74 -12.35
N HIS A 631 5.12 51.99 -12.53
CA HIS A 631 6.26 51.98 -11.61
C HIS A 631 7.11 53.26 -11.75
N GLN A 632 7.33 53.76 -12.96
CA GLN A 632 8.01 55.02 -13.19
C GLN A 632 7.25 56.21 -12.58
N ALA A 633 5.92 56.26 -12.77
CA ALA A 633 5.08 57.25 -12.14
C ALA A 633 5.17 57.17 -10.60
N MET A 634 5.24 55.96 -10.02
CA MET A 634 5.43 55.79 -8.58
C MET A 634 6.83 56.20 -8.11
N MET A 635 7.89 55.91 -8.86
CA MET A 635 9.27 56.30 -8.56
C MET A 635 9.42 57.83 -8.56
N SER A 636 8.68 58.54 -9.43
CA SER A 636 8.65 59.96 -9.49
C SER A 636 7.96 60.65 -8.31
N SER A 637 7.19 59.88 -7.51
CA SER A 637 6.45 60.40 -6.36
C SER A 637 7.37 60.81 -5.21
N PHE A 638 6.95 61.84 -4.44
CA PHE A 638 7.66 62.28 -3.24
C PHE A 638 7.87 61.20 -2.20
N LEU A 639 6.96 60.20 -2.13
CA LEU A 639 7.03 59.10 -1.18
C LEU A 639 8.21 58.17 -1.46
N VAL A 640 8.51 57.90 -2.74
CA VAL A 640 9.56 56.94 -3.15
C VAL A 640 10.90 57.64 -3.30
N LYS A 641 10.93 58.90 -3.81
CA LYS A 641 12.16 59.71 -3.93
C LYS A 641 12.95 59.86 -2.62
N ASN A 642 12.25 59.81 -1.48
CA ASN A 642 12.86 59.88 -0.15
C ASN A 642 13.12 58.48 0.51
N ASN A 643 12.75 57.40 -0.14
CA ASN A 643 12.95 56.03 0.35
C ASN A 643 13.84 55.25 -0.62
N MET A 644 15.16 55.28 -0.40
CA MET A 644 16.14 54.62 -1.25
C MET A 644 15.91 53.13 -1.41
N GLN A 645 15.41 52.47 -0.39
CA GLN A 645 15.15 51.00 -0.44
C GLN A 645 13.99 50.68 -1.40
N THR A 646 12.91 51.43 -1.33
CA THR A 646 11.76 51.25 -2.23
C THR A 646 12.15 51.63 -3.67
N LEU A 647 12.94 52.68 -3.85
CA LEU A 647 13.42 53.09 -5.16
C LEU A 647 14.24 51.95 -5.82
N MET A 648 15.21 51.40 -5.12
CA MET A 648 16.03 50.28 -5.64
C MET A 648 15.20 49.03 -5.95
N LEU A 649 14.17 48.76 -5.14
CA LEU A 649 13.26 47.62 -5.41
C LEU A 649 12.45 47.81 -6.69
N LEU A 650 11.92 49.02 -6.90
CA LEU A 650 11.17 49.36 -8.10
C LEU A 650 12.05 49.43 -9.33
N GLU A 651 13.26 50.02 -9.23
CA GLU A 651 14.25 50.01 -10.33
C GLU A 651 14.61 48.61 -10.77
N SER A 652 14.90 47.71 -9.81
CA SER A 652 15.19 46.31 -10.12
C SER A 652 14.00 45.59 -10.77
N HIS A 653 12.78 45.88 -10.32
CA HIS A 653 11.56 45.29 -10.85
C HIS A 653 11.22 45.82 -12.27
N VAL A 654 11.40 47.06 -12.52
CA VAL A 654 11.28 47.66 -13.87
C VAL A 654 12.24 46.98 -14.84
N MET A 655 13.49 46.74 -14.43
CA MET A 655 14.45 46.00 -15.26
C MET A 655 14.03 44.55 -15.54
N GLU A 656 13.34 43.89 -14.60
CA GLU A 656 12.72 42.56 -14.85
C GLU A 656 11.64 42.66 -15.93
N HIS A 657 10.77 43.67 -15.89
CA HIS A 657 9.75 43.88 -16.91
C HIS A 657 10.34 44.19 -18.28
N ILE A 658 11.36 45.03 -18.36
CA ILE A 658 12.08 45.31 -19.61
C ILE A 658 12.69 44.05 -20.20
N ALA A 659 13.31 43.23 -19.35
CA ALA A 659 13.93 41.98 -19.80
C ALA A 659 12.89 40.98 -20.34
N LEU A 660 11.74 40.87 -19.69
CA LEU A 660 10.65 40.00 -20.14
C LEU A 660 9.99 40.50 -21.41
N GLN A 661 9.73 41.84 -21.52
CA GLN A 661 9.18 42.46 -22.71
C GLN A 661 10.10 42.27 -23.91
N ALA A 662 11.39 42.57 -23.76
CA ALA A 662 12.38 42.38 -24.82
C ALA A 662 12.40 40.93 -25.30
N ARG A 663 12.29 39.96 -24.38
CA ARG A 663 12.25 38.55 -24.73
C ARG A 663 10.96 38.18 -25.46
N GLU A 664 9.82 38.63 -25.02
CA GLU A 664 8.52 38.37 -25.66
C GLU A 664 8.46 38.97 -27.08
N GLU A 665 8.96 40.17 -27.28
CA GLU A 665 9.07 40.82 -28.59
C GLU A 665 9.98 40.01 -29.54
N VAL A 666 11.14 39.58 -29.07
CA VAL A 666 12.09 38.81 -29.87
C VAL A 666 11.55 37.40 -30.16
N GLU A 667 10.85 36.77 -29.22
CA GLU A 667 10.17 35.50 -29.44
C GLU A 667 9.04 35.63 -30.49
N GLU A 668 8.27 36.74 -30.46
CA GLU A 668 7.22 37.01 -31.46
C GLU A 668 7.83 37.31 -32.86
N GLU A 669 8.91 38.09 -32.93
CA GLU A 669 9.65 38.33 -34.18
C GLU A 669 10.16 37.03 -34.84
N ASN A 670 10.59 36.05 -34.06
CA ASN A 670 11.12 34.76 -34.53
C ASN A 670 10.07 33.68 -34.68
N ARG A 671 8.83 33.91 -34.26
CA ARG A 671 7.75 32.92 -34.22
C ARG A 671 7.45 32.34 -35.60
N GLU A 672 7.33 33.16 -36.63
CA GLU A 672 7.05 32.69 -37.99
C GLU A 672 8.18 31.78 -38.52
N ALA A 673 9.43 32.11 -38.21
CA ALA A 673 10.59 31.34 -38.64
C ALA A 673 10.64 29.98 -37.92
N ILE A 674 10.30 29.94 -36.61
CA ILE A 674 10.23 28.74 -35.82
C ILE A 674 9.07 27.83 -36.30
N GLU A 675 7.90 28.39 -36.59
CA GLU A 675 6.73 27.67 -37.12
C GLU A 675 6.99 27.07 -38.50
N GLN A 676 7.60 27.84 -39.42
CA GLN A 676 7.97 27.34 -40.77
C GLN A 676 8.97 26.18 -40.68
N GLN A 677 9.96 26.26 -39.84
CA GLN A 677 10.93 25.20 -39.66
C GLN A 677 10.33 23.97 -38.92
N SER A 678 9.49 24.19 -37.90
CA SER A 678 8.76 23.13 -37.22
C SER A 678 7.88 22.35 -38.20
N ALA A 679 7.20 23.02 -39.12
CA ALA A 679 6.38 22.38 -40.15
C ALA A 679 7.21 21.46 -41.09
N GLN A 680 8.47 21.85 -41.41
CA GLN A 680 9.37 20.99 -42.21
C GLN A 680 9.78 19.70 -41.53
N TYR A 681 9.81 19.65 -40.21
CA TYR A 681 10.21 18.48 -39.40
C TYR A 681 9.02 17.75 -38.74
N GLY A 682 7.78 17.94 -39.25
CA GLY A 682 6.60 17.23 -38.78
C GLY A 682 6.09 17.61 -37.39
N GLY A 683 6.31 18.87 -37.00
CA GLY A 683 5.76 19.44 -35.76
C GLY A 683 6.71 19.44 -34.56
N GLN A 684 7.89 18.85 -34.65
CA GLN A 684 8.92 18.92 -33.61
C GLN A 684 10.28 19.27 -34.21
N LEU A 685 10.90 20.35 -33.71
CA LEU A 685 12.23 20.77 -34.12
C LEU A 685 13.30 19.82 -33.52
N PRO A 686 14.33 19.40 -34.30
CA PRO A 686 15.50 18.73 -33.76
C PRO A 686 16.20 19.57 -32.70
N GLN A 687 16.75 18.93 -31.68
CA GLN A 687 17.35 19.57 -30.53
C GLN A 687 18.49 20.57 -30.89
N GLU A 688 19.27 20.24 -31.91
CA GLU A 688 20.32 21.12 -32.40
C GLU A 688 19.80 22.46 -32.98
N ILE A 689 18.67 22.39 -33.72
CA ILE A 689 18.05 23.59 -34.30
C ILE A 689 17.35 24.39 -33.20
N GLN A 690 16.75 23.70 -32.20
CA GLN A 690 16.17 24.33 -31.05
C GLN A 690 17.20 25.15 -30.24
N MET A 691 18.40 24.60 -30.06
CA MET A 691 19.52 25.30 -29.40
C MET A 691 20.01 26.51 -30.21
N GLN A 692 20.10 26.40 -31.55
CA GLN A 692 20.48 27.52 -32.38
C GLN A 692 19.47 28.66 -32.30
N PHE A 693 18.16 28.36 -32.34
CA PHE A 693 17.15 29.41 -32.15
C PHE A 693 17.24 30.07 -30.79
N GLN A 694 17.46 29.28 -29.75
CA GLN A 694 17.59 29.77 -28.38
C GLN A 694 18.79 30.73 -28.26
N GLU A 695 19.93 30.37 -28.85
CA GLU A 695 21.12 31.22 -28.85
C GLU A 695 20.86 32.56 -29.62
N ILE A 696 20.15 32.50 -30.74
CA ILE A 696 19.79 33.68 -31.51
C ILE A 696 18.83 34.57 -30.71
N ILE A 697 17.81 33.97 -30.05
CA ILE A 697 16.86 34.67 -29.21
C ILE A 697 17.57 35.32 -28.02
N GLU A 698 18.47 34.64 -27.35
CA GLU A 698 19.22 35.16 -26.21
C GLU A 698 20.11 36.35 -26.62
N ALA A 699 20.83 36.23 -27.74
CA ALA A 699 21.69 37.31 -28.25
C ALA A 699 20.84 38.56 -28.62
N ARG A 700 19.75 38.36 -29.35
CA ARG A 700 18.87 39.47 -29.78
C ARG A 700 18.10 40.10 -28.61
N THR A 701 17.69 39.25 -27.62
CA THR A 701 17.07 39.76 -26.38
C THR A 701 18.03 40.67 -25.63
N ALA A 702 19.32 40.33 -25.54
CA ALA A 702 20.32 41.18 -24.90
C ALA A 702 20.50 42.52 -25.60
N GLU A 703 20.53 42.54 -26.94
CA GLU A 703 20.55 43.78 -27.72
C GLU A 703 19.31 44.63 -27.47
N LYS A 704 18.13 44.00 -27.49
CA LYS A 704 16.85 44.68 -27.30
C LYS A 704 16.70 45.25 -25.88
N ILE A 705 17.19 44.58 -24.87
CA ILE A 705 17.23 45.10 -23.49
C ILE A 705 18.07 46.40 -23.43
N VAL A 706 19.20 46.43 -24.11
CA VAL A 706 20.05 47.64 -24.16
C VAL A 706 19.32 48.78 -24.88
N GLU A 707 18.68 48.48 -26.03
CA GLU A 707 17.92 49.43 -26.81
C GLU A 707 16.77 50.07 -25.97
N MET A 708 15.94 49.20 -25.34
CA MET A 708 14.81 49.63 -24.49
C MET A 708 15.29 50.41 -23.25
N THR A 709 16.44 50.03 -22.70
CA THR A 709 17.01 50.72 -21.53
C THR A 709 17.54 52.11 -21.94
N GLU A 710 18.17 52.21 -23.13
CA GLU A 710 18.64 53.52 -23.67
C GLU A 710 17.46 54.42 -24.01
N GLU A 711 16.37 53.89 -24.61
CA GLU A 711 15.13 54.63 -24.87
C GLU A 711 14.51 55.15 -23.56
N MET A 712 14.38 54.32 -22.55
CA MET A 712 13.84 54.70 -21.23
C MET A 712 14.68 55.82 -20.58
N ILE A 713 16.03 55.76 -20.67
CA ILE A 713 16.92 56.77 -20.13
C ILE A 713 16.80 58.09 -20.92
N ALA A 714 16.61 57.98 -22.24
CA ALA A 714 16.43 59.19 -23.10
C ALA A 714 15.11 59.86 -22.81
N GLU A 715 14.02 59.12 -22.64
CA GLU A 715 12.71 59.70 -22.25
C GLU A 715 12.74 60.31 -20.84
N GLU A 716 13.45 59.70 -19.90
CA GLU A 716 13.63 60.31 -18.56
C GLU A 716 14.46 61.58 -18.62
N GLN A 717 15.47 61.62 -19.47
CA GLN A 717 16.26 62.84 -19.70
C GLN A 717 15.45 63.98 -20.37
N GLU A 718 14.63 63.69 -21.38
CA GLU A 718 13.74 64.63 -22.04
C GLU A 718 12.68 65.17 -21.07
N PHE A 719 12.13 64.30 -20.20
CA PHE A 719 11.20 64.71 -19.15
C PHE A 719 11.86 65.67 -18.14
N LEU A 720 13.10 65.34 -17.71
CA LEU A 720 13.87 66.18 -16.79
C LEU A 720 14.28 67.53 -17.41
N GLU A 721 14.57 67.58 -18.70
CA GLU A 721 14.87 68.83 -19.46
C GLU A 721 13.62 69.68 -19.67
N SER A 722 12.46 69.04 -19.80
CA SER A 722 11.16 69.72 -19.95
C SER A 722 10.65 70.36 -18.65
N GLU A 723 10.97 69.83 -17.48
CA GLU A 723 10.54 70.33 -16.14
C GLU A 723 11.42 71.45 -15.60
N ASN A 724 12.52 71.83 -16.36
CA ASN A 724 13.26 73.02 -16.27
C ASN A 724 13.93 73.64 -15.07
N ALA A 725 15.15 73.88 -15.16
CA ALA A 725 15.87 75.08 -14.65
C ALA A 725 15.83 75.34 -13.13
N ASP A 726 16.03 74.31 -12.32
CA ASP A 726 16.43 74.48 -10.94
C ASP A 726 17.93 74.04 -10.79
N PRO A 727 18.84 74.94 -10.31
CA PRO A 727 20.27 74.64 -10.15
C PRO A 727 20.59 73.43 -9.29
N LEU A 728 19.60 72.97 -8.53
CA LEU A 728 19.67 71.75 -7.72
C LEU A 728 19.65 70.45 -8.58
N ILE A 729 19.07 70.49 -9.78
CA ILE A 729 19.00 69.36 -10.72
C ILE A 729 20.34 69.15 -11.40
N GLU A 730 21.02 70.22 -11.77
CA GLU A 730 22.37 70.10 -12.33
C GLU A 730 23.40 69.51 -11.35
N LEU A 731 23.27 69.83 -10.08
CA LEU A 731 24.06 69.21 -9.01
C LEU A 731 23.76 67.74 -8.79
N LYS A 732 22.48 67.30 -8.93
CA LYS A 732 22.11 65.90 -8.91
C LYS A 732 22.60 65.10 -10.13
N GLN A 733 22.58 65.73 -11.32
CA GLN A 733 23.10 65.12 -12.53
C GLN A 733 24.63 64.87 -12.39
N GLN A 734 25.34 65.82 -11.81
CA GLN A 734 26.77 65.63 -11.50
C GLN A 734 26.97 64.56 -10.41
N GLU A 735 26.07 64.47 -9.48
CA GLU A 735 26.13 63.40 -8.43
C GLU A 735 25.81 62.02 -8.98
N ILE A 736 24.89 61.90 -9.95
CA ILE A 736 24.60 60.66 -10.69
C ILE A 736 25.78 60.24 -11.56
N ASN A 737 26.38 61.18 -12.28
CA ASN A 737 27.58 60.88 -13.07
C ASN A 737 28.77 60.49 -12.19
N LEU A 738 28.94 61.16 -11.04
CA LEU A 738 29.93 60.72 -10.04
C LEU A 738 29.65 59.32 -9.45
N LYS A 739 28.36 58.97 -9.21
CA LYS A 739 27.97 57.64 -8.77
C LYS A 739 28.13 56.57 -9.86
N ALA A 740 27.90 56.91 -11.13
CA ALA A 740 28.19 56.04 -12.27
C ALA A 740 29.69 55.76 -12.39
N MET A 741 30.54 56.79 -12.26
CA MET A 741 31.98 56.65 -12.20
C MET A 741 32.48 55.89 -10.95
N ASP A 742 31.79 56.01 -9.81
CA ASP A 742 32.09 55.26 -8.61
C ASP A 742 31.62 53.80 -8.71
N ASN A 743 30.55 53.53 -9.45
CA ASN A 743 30.13 52.14 -9.75
C ASN A 743 31.08 51.45 -10.74
N GLU A 744 31.60 52.17 -11.77
CA GLU A 744 32.67 51.64 -12.60
C GLU A 744 33.97 51.42 -11.81
N ARG A 745 34.30 52.34 -10.91
CA ARG A 745 35.40 52.14 -9.96
C ARG A 745 35.19 50.94 -9.04
N LYS A 746 33.96 50.76 -8.54
CA LYS A 746 33.60 49.56 -7.72
C LYS A 746 33.65 48.30 -8.53
N LYS A 747 33.12 48.28 -9.77
CA LYS A 747 33.27 47.11 -10.67
C LYS A 747 34.74 46.73 -10.89
N ASN A 748 35.59 47.72 -11.21
CA ASN A 748 37.03 47.51 -11.32
C ASN A 748 37.69 47.05 -9.99
N TYR A 749 37.17 47.57 -8.86
CA TYR A 749 37.65 47.17 -7.53
C TYR A 749 37.17 45.76 -7.15
N ASP A 750 35.98 45.40 -7.54
CA ASP A 750 35.44 44.05 -7.31
C ASP A 750 36.09 43.02 -8.24
N GLU A 751 36.44 43.36 -9.50
CA GLU A 751 37.27 42.52 -10.38
C GLU A 751 38.68 42.30 -9.83
N VAL A 752 39.31 43.37 -9.35
CA VAL A 752 40.62 43.23 -8.69
C VAL A 752 40.54 42.45 -7.38
N ARG A 753 39.43 42.60 -6.61
CA ARG A 753 39.15 41.85 -5.40
C ARG A 753 38.86 40.37 -5.69
N LEU A 754 38.09 40.11 -6.73
CA LEU A 754 37.80 38.73 -7.19
C LEU A 754 39.10 38.04 -7.63
N GLY A 755 39.97 38.74 -8.35
CA GLY A 755 41.30 38.27 -8.71
C GLY A 755 42.20 37.98 -7.50
N LEU A 756 42.14 38.89 -6.47
CA LEU A 756 42.87 38.70 -5.21
C LEU A 756 42.29 37.56 -4.35
N ASP A 757 40.98 37.38 -4.34
CA ASP A 757 40.34 36.29 -3.61
C ASP A 757 40.52 34.93 -4.33
N GLN A 758 40.58 34.93 -5.67
CA GLN A 758 41.03 33.73 -6.43
C GLN A 758 42.51 33.40 -6.17
N ALA A 759 43.39 34.41 -6.11
CA ALA A 759 44.81 34.17 -5.76
C ALA A 759 44.98 33.69 -4.33
N LYS A 760 44.13 34.16 -3.38
CA LYS A 760 44.11 33.66 -1.98
C LYS A 760 43.55 32.24 -1.88
N LEU A 761 42.52 31.92 -2.67
CA LEU A 761 41.98 30.53 -2.76
C LEU A 761 43.03 29.57 -3.33
N GLN A 762 43.78 29.97 -4.36
CA GLN A 762 44.91 29.17 -4.89
C GLN A 762 46.01 29.01 -3.84
N GLN A 763 46.36 30.07 -3.14
CA GLN A 763 47.38 30.01 -2.09
C GLN A 763 46.94 29.14 -0.87
N THR A 764 45.62 29.14 -0.55
CA THR A 764 45.07 28.23 0.48
C THR A 764 44.97 26.80 0.00
N ALA A 765 44.76 26.57 -1.28
CA ALA A 765 44.75 25.23 -1.88
C ALA A 765 46.16 24.64 -1.88
N ASP A 766 47.15 25.43 -2.23
CA ASP A 766 48.59 25.02 -2.19
C ASP A 766 49.03 24.71 -0.75
N LEU A 767 48.64 25.56 0.23
CA LEU A 767 48.93 25.34 1.64
C LEU A 767 48.20 24.12 2.25
N THR A 768 47.02 23.75 1.70
CA THR A 768 46.33 22.52 2.11
C THR A 768 46.96 21.28 1.47
N GLN A 769 47.46 21.40 0.22
CA GLN A 769 48.20 20.32 -0.43
C GLN A 769 49.51 20.04 0.29
N ASP A 770 50.26 21.07 0.68
CA ASP A 770 51.48 20.91 1.47
C ASP A 770 51.22 20.30 2.86
N LYS A 771 50.04 20.57 3.46
CA LYS A 771 49.65 19.90 4.72
C LYS A 771 49.26 18.45 4.53
N ILE A 772 48.67 18.09 3.41
CA ILE A 772 48.32 16.71 3.08
C ILE A 772 49.61 15.92 2.84
N ASP A 773 50.50 16.45 2.05
CA ASP A 773 51.80 15.83 1.75
C ASP A 773 52.63 15.65 3.04
N SER A 774 52.61 16.67 3.92
CA SER A 774 53.29 16.57 5.24
C SER A 774 52.66 15.52 6.15
N GLN A 775 51.30 15.28 6.06
CA GLN A 775 50.64 14.22 6.84
C GLN A 775 50.91 12.85 6.26
N GLU A 776 51.06 12.71 4.94
CA GLU A 776 51.44 11.45 4.31
C GLU A 776 52.89 11.08 4.67
N ASP A 777 53.81 12.04 4.68
CA ASP A 777 55.22 11.83 5.13
C ASP A 777 55.29 11.42 6.60
N ILE A 778 54.46 12.04 7.46
CA ILE A 778 54.39 11.65 8.89
C ILE A 778 53.74 10.25 9.04
N ALA A 779 52.76 9.89 8.20
CA ALA A 779 52.18 8.55 8.22
C ALA A 779 53.18 7.47 7.75
N GLN A 780 53.98 7.77 6.73
CA GLN A 780 55.03 6.87 6.25
C GLN A 780 56.17 6.72 7.28
N LEU A 781 56.58 7.80 7.96
CA LEU A 781 57.52 7.75 9.07
C LEU A 781 57.01 6.92 10.24
N ARG A 782 55.71 7.03 10.57
CA ARG A 782 55.07 6.20 11.62
C ARG A 782 54.99 4.73 11.23
N ALA A 783 54.71 4.44 9.95
CA ALA A 783 54.71 3.07 9.44
C ALA A 783 56.12 2.44 9.52
N ASN A 784 57.17 3.19 9.15
CA ASN A 784 58.56 2.74 9.23
C ASN A 784 59.01 2.53 10.67
N VAL A 785 58.66 3.40 11.61
CA VAL A 785 58.96 3.24 13.06
C VAL A 785 58.24 2.02 13.65
N ASN A 786 57.06 1.68 13.19
CA ASN A 786 56.33 0.48 13.61
C ASN A 786 56.93 -0.81 13.04
N LEU A 787 57.52 -0.76 11.83
CA LEU A 787 58.23 -1.88 11.24
C LEU A 787 59.56 -2.13 11.96
N GLU A 788 60.29 -1.08 12.40
CA GLU A 788 61.52 -1.24 13.22
C GLU A 788 61.20 -1.78 14.60
N LYS A 789 60.09 -1.42 15.23
CA LYS A 789 59.65 -1.97 16.53
C LYS A 789 59.20 -3.43 16.43
N ALA A 790 58.78 -3.90 15.28
CA ALA A 790 58.40 -5.31 15.10
C ALA A 790 59.58 -6.26 14.90
N ASN A 791 60.76 -5.75 14.57
CA ASN A 791 61.99 -6.54 14.30
C ASN A 791 62.98 -6.62 15.44
N THR A 792 62.65 -6.14 16.65
CA THR A 792 63.55 -6.27 17.83
C THR A 792 63.16 -7.52 18.64
N PRO A 793 64.07 -8.46 18.91
CA PRO A 793 63.80 -9.69 19.64
C PRO A 793 63.55 -9.42 21.11
N ARG A 794 62.43 -9.94 21.59
CA ARG A 794 62.02 -9.94 23.00
C ARG A 794 62.99 -10.70 23.85
N LYS A 795 63.71 -10.01 24.70
CA LYS A 795 64.42 -10.62 25.82
C LYS A 795 63.49 -10.73 27.01
N GLU A 796 63.34 -11.97 27.49
CA GLU A 796 62.73 -12.34 28.76
C GLU A 796 63.34 -11.60 29.95
N LYS A 797 62.48 -11.22 30.91
CA LYS A 797 62.82 -11.14 32.32
C LYS A 797 61.59 -11.32 33.19
N ILE A 798 61.31 -12.50 33.65
CA ILE A 798 61.34 -13.02 35.04
C ILE A 798 60.94 -12.03 36.10
N GLN A 799 59.72 -12.33 36.65
CA GLN A 799 59.24 -12.40 38.00
C GLN A 799 59.84 -11.46 39.10
N LYS A 800 58.92 -10.75 39.75
CA LYS A 800 58.86 -10.74 41.22
C LYS A 800 57.55 -10.16 41.74
N ASP A 801 56.88 -10.98 42.53
CA ASP A 801 55.80 -10.64 43.51
C ASP A 801 56.15 -9.43 44.38
N VAL A 802 55.14 -8.69 44.76
CA VAL A 802 54.91 -8.27 46.16
C VAL A 802 53.49 -7.71 46.33
N ASN A 803 52.79 -8.29 47.32
CA ASN A 803 51.53 -7.85 47.95
C ASN A 803 51.61 -6.40 48.46
N PHE A 804 50.46 -5.73 48.58
CA PHE A 804 49.82 -5.23 49.81
C PHE A 804 48.57 -4.41 49.44
N GLN A 805 47.38 -4.83 49.89
CA GLN A 805 46.46 -4.21 50.84
C GLN A 805 46.41 -2.65 50.77
N ASP A 806 45.30 -2.05 50.36
CA ASP A 806 44.16 -1.54 51.19
C ASP A 806 42.97 -1.29 50.27
#